data_9d7a80d1226212d8127cda0f24eec171
#
_entry.id   9d7a80d1226212d8127cda0f24eec171
#
_cell.length_a   1.000
_cell.length_b   1.000
_cell.length_c   1.000
_cell.angle_alpha   90.00
_cell.angle_beta   90.00
_cell.angle_gamma   90.00
#
_symmetry.space_group_name_H-M   'P 1'
#
loop_
_entity.id
_entity.type
_entity.pdbx_description
1 polymer ?
#
loop_
_entity_poly.entity_id
_entity_poly.type
_entity_poly.pdbx_seq_one_letter_code
_entity_poly.pdbx_strand_id
1 'polypeptide(L)'
;MALIDVAIACLNSIREIEEDVKDAIVYIDAGCTESFQLAGAFPLFLELGARSVCSLENMTSLDAVADWNSKLDCANRIVIMTSRLLNDAHRYMLRCLSTHAGVQRCSVFTSISEGSHSACPDSPLGPDAYREYETLLVQDYNEHTKKSDKISKDKGVPKFSSALESLTMEPITSQNVDDSSGDAEGLVVSVHHFPLIICPFTPRAFVLPSQGSVAEASLSRQHEDSLTFGLPPISTGSMSDTDDVPPGATLTAHFLYHLALKMELKLEIFSLGDVSKNVGKIMTDMSSLYDVGRRKRTAGLLLVDRTLDLITPCCHGDSLFDRIFSSLPRAERFSTQAQLKQGVPSIDRPSLDVQVPLGELLNEEPSKIKESGLPEGVEAFLRGWDSYTSDPQNECDKKSTELLNGSLVATECFRGTPYLEAMIERRTKDGSVLVKKWLQEALRRENISVNVRARPGYATKPELQAMVKALSQNQSSLLRNKGIIQLAAAPAAALDESQSAKWDAFSSAEMMLNVSAGDTSQGLAAQISDLINKSALAELQAKKNEKLDSSSSRGLLSFRDALLLTVVGYILAGENFPTAGSGGPFSWQEEHFLKEAIVDAVLENPSAGNLKFLNGLTEELESRLNRLKSEDTKETPSDDQLDIDALDEDPWGKWGDEEDEEDNDNSKADESYDDMQLKLDLRDRVDSFFKFLHKLSSLRTRNVPLREGSLASESSFPGDPSGNKGLLYRLITKVLSKEEIPGLEYHSSTVGRLFKSGFGRFGLGQAKPSLADQSVILVFVIGGINGREVMEAQEAVGESGRPDIGLVTGGTTLLTPEDMFELLLGQFSHF
;
A
#
# COMPACT_ATOMS: atom_id res chain seq x y z
N MET A 1 29.03 -13.81 12.66
CA MET A 1 28.49 -12.48 12.92
C MET A 1 26.98 -12.64 13.18
N ALA A 2 26.42 -11.98 14.18
CA ALA A 2 24.98 -11.97 14.35
C ALA A 2 24.35 -11.28 13.12
N LEU A 3 23.49 -11.99 12.42
CA LEU A 3 22.68 -11.43 11.33
C LEU A 3 21.75 -10.36 11.93
N ILE A 4 21.48 -9.31 11.19
CA ILE A 4 20.45 -8.35 11.56
C ILE A 4 19.10 -9.02 11.29
N ASP A 5 18.26 -9.01 12.32
CA ASP A 5 16.89 -9.51 12.25
C ASP A 5 15.96 -8.40 12.74
N VAL A 6 15.22 -7.80 11.82
CA VAL A 6 14.35 -6.65 12.10
C VAL A 6 13.10 -7.08 12.90
N ALA A 7 12.62 -8.30 12.73
CA ALA A 7 11.48 -8.82 13.49
C ALA A 7 11.86 -9.08 14.96
N ILE A 8 13.01 -9.71 15.20
CA ILE A 8 13.53 -9.91 16.55
C ILE A 8 13.83 -8.57 17.22
N ALA A 9 14.37 -7.59 16.48
CA ALA A 9 14.62 -6.25 17.03
C ALA A 9 13.31 -5.58 17.48
N CYS A 10 12.23 -5.71 16.70
CA CYS A 10 10.90 -5.22 17.05
C CYS A 10 10.40 -5.88 18.37
N LEU A 11 10.43 -7.22 18.46
CA LEU A 11 10.01 -7.94 19.66
C LEU A 11 10.86 -7.60 20.89
N ASN A 12 12.17 -7.43 20.72
CA ASN A 12 13.04 -7.02 21.82
C ASN A 12 12.72 -5.62 22.33
N SER A 13 12.36 -4.70 21.44
CA SER A 13 11.93 -3.35 21.87
C SER A 13 10.65 -3.37 22.69
N ILE A 14 9.73 -4.29 22.39
CA ILE A 14 8.53 -4.50 23.22
C ILE A 14 8.91 -5.05 24.61
N ARG A 15 9.88 -5.96 24.69
CA ARG A 15 10.36 -6.46 26.00
C ARG A 15 10.98 -5.37 26.86
N GLU A 16 11.61 -4.36 26.26
CA GLU A 16 12.19 -3.24 27.00
C GLU A 16 11.16 -2.38 27.74
N ILE A 17 9.89 -2.42 27.34
CA ILE A 17 8.79 -1.67 27.97
C ILE A 17 7.94 -2.56 28.90
N GLU A 18 8.45 -3.72 29.36
CA GLU A 18 7.75 -4.68 30.22
C GLU A 18 7.15 -4.02 31.46
N GLU A 19 7.90 -3.13 32.12
CA GLU A 19 7.44 -2.45 33.33
C GLU A 19 6.23 -1.53 33.10
N ASP A 20 6.10 -0.96 31.90
CA ASP A 20 4.94 -0.15 31.54
C ASP A 20 3.75 -1.00 31.15
N VAL A 21 3.99 -2.11 30.45
CA VAL A 21 2.98 -3.03 29.94
C VAL A 21 2.34 -3.85 31.05
N LYS A 22 3.09 -4.19 32.09
CA LYS A 22 2.63 -5.03 33.21
C LYS A 22 1.42 -4.41 33.89
N ASP A 23 0.35 -5.19 34.01
CA ASP A 23 -0.94 -4.82 34.61
C ASP A 23 -1.66 -3.65 33.90
N ALA A 24 -1.19 -3.23 32.73
CA ALA A 24 -1.80 -2.20 31.93
C ALA A 24 -2.81 -2.76 30.89
N ILE A 25 -3.74 -1.91 30.46
CA ILE A 25 -4.46 -2.11 29.21
C ILE A 25 -3.66 -1.40 28.13
N VAL A 26 -3.30 -2.14 27.08
CA VAL A 26 -2.50 -1.62 25.96
C VAL A 26 -3.46 -1.23 24.83
N TYR A 27 -3.46 0.04 24.46
CA TYR A 27 -4.18 0.55 23.29
C TYR A 27 -3.22 0.82 22.14
N ILE A 28 -3.50 0.28 20.98
CA ILE A 28 -2.65 0.45 19.79
C ILE A 28 -3.46 1.00 18.62
N ASP A 29 -2.87 1.90 17.87
CA ASP A 29 -3.49 2.43 16.64
C ASP A 29 -3.44 1.42 15.48
N ALA A 30 -4.12 1.73 14.39
CA ALA A 30 -4.20 0.84 13.23
C ALA A 30 -2.82 0.55 12.61
N GLY A 31 -1.92 1.52 12.56
CA GLY A 31 -0.56 1.30 12.05
C GLY A 31 0.30 0.43 12.98
N CYS A 32 0.20 0.63 14.30
CA CYS A 32 0.83 -0.26 15.27
C CYS A 32 0.24 -1.67 15.20
N THR A 33 -1.06 -1.79 14.93
CA THR A 33 -1.71 -3.09 14.76
C THR A 33 -1.11 -3.85 13.59
N GLU A 34 -0.98 -3.23 12.40
CA GLU A 34 -0.31 -3.84 11.26
C GLU A 34 1.12 -4.28 11.59
N SER A 35 1.89 -3.41 12.25
CA SER A 35 3.27 -3.69 12.65
C SER A 35 3.35 -4.91 13.57
N PHE A 36 2.59 -4.90 14.66
CA PHE A 36 2.65 -5.94 15.69
C PHE A 36 2.02 -7.26 15.24
N GLN A 37 1.05 -7.21 14.35
CA GLN A 37 0.48 -8.37 13.70
C GLN A 37 1.55 -9.09 12.87
N LEU A 38 2.24 -8.36 11.97
CA LEU A 38 3.31 -8.92 11.14
C LEU A 38 4.54 -9.37 11.94
N ALA A 39 4.87 -8.66 13.03
CA ALA A 39 5.94 -9.05 13.93
C ALA A 39 5.57 -10.22 14.86
N GLY A 40 4.30 -10.61 14.96
CA GLY A 40 3.83 -11.62 15.90
C GLY A 40 3.90 -11.17 17.36
N ALA A 41 3.69 -9.90 17.64
CA ALA A 41 3.92 -9.28 18.94
C ALA A 41 2.75 -9.42 19.91
N PHE A 42 1.54 -9.70 19.46
CA PHE A 42 0.36 -9.73 20.34
C PHE A 42 0.47 -10.73 21.50
N PRO A 43 0.88 -11.99 21.28
CA PRO A 43 1.09 -12.91 22.40
C PRO A 43 2.13 -12.40 23.40
N LEU A 44 3.17 -11.69 22.92
CA LEU A 44 4.21 -11.15 23.77
C LEU A 44 3.68 -10.10 24.76
N PHE A 45 2.76 -9.22 24.35
CA PHE A 45 2.14 -8.27 25.27
C PHE A 45 1.42 -8.97 26.43
N LEU A 46 0.70 -10.05 26.14
CA LEU A 46 0.02 -10.85 27.15
C LEU A 46 1.01 -11.61 28.06
N GLU A 47 2.11 -12.13 27.50
CA GLU A 47 3.20 -12.76 28.25
C GLU A 47 3.90 -11.77 29.19
N LEU A 48 4.05 -10.51 28.82
CA LEU A 48 4.60 -9.44 29.64
C LEU A 48 3.62 -8.95 30.70
N GLY A 49 2.41 -9.50 30.76
CA GLY A 49 1.43 -9.22 31.80
C GLY A 49 0.46 -8.10 31.45
N ALA A 50 0.30 -7.74 30.17
CA ALA A 50 -0.80 -6.87 29.74
C ALA A 50 -2.14 -7.50 30.12
N ARG A 51 -3.07 -6.71 30.64
CA ARG A 51 -4.42 -7.18 30.97
C ARG A 51 -5.26 -7.42 29.72
N SER A 52 -5.08 -6.60 28.70
CA SER A 52 -5.71 -6.72 27.38
C SER A 52 -4.97 -5.84 26.37
N VAL A 53 -5.10 -6.18 25.07
CA VAL A 53 -4.64 -5.36 23.94
C VAL A 53 -5.85 -4.91 23.16
N CYS A 54 -5.97 -3.61 22.88
CA CYS A 54 -7.17 -2.99 22.36
C CYS A 54 -6.85 -2.06 21.20
N SER A 55 -7.80 -1.90 20.26
CA SER A 55 -7.73 -0.86 19.24
C SER A 55 -7.96 0.52 19.84
N LEU A 56 -7.09 1.47 19.52
CA LEU A 56 -7.22 2.85 19.96
C LEU A 56 -8.39 3.57 19.28
N GLU A 57 -8.62 3.28 17.99
CA GLU A 57 -9.68 3.92 17.21
C GLU A 57 -11.07 3.40 17.58
N ASN A 58 -11.23 2.10 17.76
CA ASN A 58 -12.54 1.47 17.97
C ASN A 58 -12.80 1.15 19.45
N MET A 59 -11.78 1.13 20.25
CA MET A 59 -11.85 0.74 21.68
C MET A 59 -12.30 -0.74 21.87
N THR A 60 -12.08 -1.58 20.86
CA THR A 60 -12.41 -3.00 20.90
C THR A 60 -11.20 -3.84 21.30
N SER A 61 -11.42 -4.99 21.94
CA SER A 61 -10.34 -5.93 22.24
C SER A 61 -9.80 -6.57 20.95
N LEU A 62 -8.48 -6.64 20.86
CA LEU A 62 -7.75 -7.34 19.80
C LEU A 62 -7.33 -8.73 20.23
N ASP A 63 -7.40 -9.02 21.52
CA ASP A 63 -7.11 -10.35 22.05
C ASP A 63 -8.39 -11.22 22.06
N ALA A 64 -8.26 -12.47 21.63
CA ALA A 64 -9.37 -13.42 21.54
C ALA A 64 -9.87 -13.95 22.91
N VAL A 65 -9.24 -13.52 24.01
CA VAL A 65 -9.45 -14.11 25.34
C VAL A 65 -10.37 -13.26 26.23
N ALA A 66 -10.68 -12.04 25.85
CA ALA A 66 -11.32 -11.09 26.72
C ALA A 66 -12.83 -11.16 26.70
N ASP A 67 -13.42 -11.58 27.80
CA ASP A 67 -14.74 -11.14 28.21
C ASP A 67 -14.66 -9.64 28.54
N TRP A 68 -14.92 -8.83 27.50
CA TRP A 68 -14.64 -7.40 27.41
C TRP A 68 -15.23 -6.59 28.58
N ASN A 69 -16.44 -6.94 29.02
CA ASN A 69 -17.20 -6.13 29.96
C ASN A 69 -16.69 -6.17 31.40
N SER A 70 -15.99 -7.22 31.84
CA SER A 70 -15.57 -7.37 33.24
C SER A 70 -14.17 -6.85 33.56
N LYS A 71 -13.31 -6.65 32.58
CA LYS A 71 -11.90 -6.29 32.76
C LYS A 71 -11.59 -4.80 32.59
N LEU A 72 -12.49 -4.04 31.97
CA LEU A 72 -12.28 -2.64 31.60
C LEU A 72 -12.61 -1.64 32.69
N ASP A 73 -13.48 -1.98 33.62
CA ASP A 73 -14.09 -1.01 34.54
C ASP A 73 -13.13 -0.32 35.51
N CYS A 74 -11.92 -0.81 35.69
CA CYS A 74 -10.92 -0.21 36.61
C CYS A 74 -9.50 -0.39 36.07
N ALA A 75 -9.07 0.39 35.08
CA ALA A 75 -7.69 0.42 34.62
C ALA A 75 -6.93 1.57 35.32
N ASN A 76 -6.04 1.26 36.24
CA ASN A 76 -5.16 2.26 36.84
C ASN A 76 -4.00 2.66 35.93
N ARG A 77 -3.63 1.79 34.97
CA ARG A 77 -2.51 1.95 34.07
C ARG A 77 -2.98 1.73 32.61
N ILE A 78 -2.67 2.66 31.76
CA ILE A 78 -2.93 2.58 30.32
C ILE A 78 -1.62 2.79 29.58
N VAL A 79 -1.35 1.94 28.59
CA VAL A 79 -0.28 2.11 27.62
C VAL A 79 -0.92 2.41 26.29
N ILE A 80 -0.48 3.46 25.60
CA ILE A 80 -0.92 3.81 24.26
C ILE A 80 0.27 3.73 23.31
N MET A 81 0.12 3.04 22.18
CA MET A 81 1.13 2.97 21.16
C MET A 81 0.58 3.53 19.85
N THR A 82 1.31 4.45 19.23
CA THR A 82 0.87 5.15 18.02
C THR A 82 1.97 5.30 17.00
N SER A 83 1.60 5.11 15.74
CA SER A 83 2.42 5.38 14.55
C SER A 83 2.15 6.75 13.93
N ARG A 84 1.25 7.52 14.56
CA ARG A 84 0.81 8.84 14.08
C ARG A 84 1.48 9.97 14.86
N LEU A 85 1.44 11.17 14.30
CA LEU A 85 1.71 12.39 15.05
C LEU A 85 0.78 12.47 16.24
N LEU A 86 1.29 12.95 17.38
CA LEU A 86 0.54 13.02 18.64
C LEU A 86 -0.75 13.81 18.51
N ASN A 87 -0.74 14.88 17.70
CA ASN A 87 -1.94 15.67 17.43
C ASN A 87 -3.04 14.89 16.74
N ASP A 88 -2.67 14.07 15.75
CA ASP A 88 -3.62 13.28 14.96
C ASP A 88 -4.23 12.17 15.80
N ALA A 89 -3.45 11.61 16.73
CA ALA A 89 -3.90 10.61 17.66
C ALA A 89 -4.63 11.16 18.89
N HIS A 90 -4.52 12.47 19.17
CA HIS A 90 -4.98 13.10 20.42
C HIS A 90 -6.43 12.79 20.76
N ARG A 91 -7.33 12.94 19.79
CA ARG A 91 -8.77 12.68 19.98
C ARG A 91 -9.06 11.26 20.45
N TYR A 92 -8.33 10.28 19.88
CA TYR A 92 -8.50 8.88 20.25
C TYR A 92 -7.93 8.60 21.64
N MET A 93 -6.79 9.21 21.99
CA MET A 93 -6.16 9.09 23.30
C MET A 93 -7.05 9.68 24.39
N LEU A 94 -7.60 10.86 24.17
CA LEU A 94 -8.51 11.52 25.11
C LEU A 94 -9.80 10.71 25.32
N ARG A 95 -10.37 10.17 24.22
CA ARG A 95 -11.53 9.27 24.29
C ARG A 95 -11.23 8.02 25.09
N CYS A 96 -10.07 7.40 24.83
CA CYS A 96 -9.61 6.21 25.53
C CYS A 96 -9.50 6.47 27.03
N LEU A 97 -8.80 7.51 27.45
CA LEU A 97 -8.65 7.88 28.85
C LEU A 97 -9.98 8.20 29.53
N SER A 98 -10.89 8.87 28.82
CA SER A 98 -12.20 9.25 29.36
C SER A 98 -13.16 8.08 29.55
N THR A 99 -12.90 6.94 28.93
CA THR A 99 -13.73 5.73 29.05
C THR A 99 -13.41 4.96 30.34
N HIS A 100 -12.21 5.14 30.89
CA HIS A 100 -11.77 4.45 32.10
C HIS A 100 -11.93 5.33 33.34
N ALA A 101 -12.56 4.78 34.37
CA ALA A 101 -12.63 5.47 35.65
C ALA A 101 -11.35 5.20 36.48
N GLY A 102 -10.69 6.27 36.95
CA GLY A 102 -9.59 6.18 37.89
C GLY A 102 -8.21 5.84 37.28
N VAL A 103 -7.95 6.23 36.05
CA VAL A 103 -6.62 6.11 35.45
C VAL A 103 -5.64 7.01 36.20
N GLN A 104 -4.57 6.43 36.71
CA GLN A 104 -3.51 7.13 37.43
C GLN A 104 -2.27 7.34 36.55
N ARG A 105 -1.95 6.42 35.65
CA ARG A 105 -0.79 6.48 34.78
C ARG A 105 -1.13 6.15 33.33
N CYS A 106 -0.67 7.00 32.42
CA CYS A 106 -0.74 6.76 30.99
C CYS A 106 0.66 6.89 30.37
N SER A 107 1.20 5.78 29.83
CA SER A 107 2.47 5.81 29.08
C SER A 107 2.16 5.77 27.60
N VAL A 108 2.57 6.80 26.87
CA VAL A 108 2.37 6.94 25.42
C VAL A 108 3.69 6.62 24.70
N PHE A 109 3.67 5.65 23.82
CA PHE A 109 4.79 5.28 22.96
C PHE A 109 4.48 5.66 21.51
N THR A 110 5.33 6.48 20.90
CA THR A 110 5.16 6.93 19.51
C THR A 110 6.36 6.60 18.64
N SER A 111 6.10 6.20 17.38
CA SER A 111 7.17 6.00 16.37
C SER A 111 7.76 7.32 15.89
N ILE A 112 7.08 8.43 16.12
CA ILE A 112 7.48 9.74 15.65
C ILE A 112 8.38 10.41 16.70
N SER A 113 9.63 10.69 16.35
CA SER A 113 10.58 11.29 17.27
C SER A 113 10.17 12.73 17.64
N GLU A 114 10.64 13.19 18.79
CA GLU A 114 10.36 14.55 19.26
C GLU A 114 10.78 15.61 18.26
N GLY A 115 11.96 15.45 17.66
CA GLY A 115 12.44 16.34 16.61
C GLY A 115 11.60 16.32 15.33
N SER A 116 10.90 15.21 15.04
CA SER A 116 9.97 15.13 13.91
C SER A 116 8.72 15.95 14.14
N HIS A 117 8.21 15.98 15.37
CA HIS A 117 7.04 16.80 15.70
C HIS A 117 7.33 18.31 15.50
N SER A 118 8.51 18.77 15.94
CA SER A 118 8.89 20.17 15.76
C SER A 118 9.27 20.52 14.31
N ALA A 119 9.73 19.55 13.53
CA ALA A 119 10.08 19.76 12.12
C ALA A 119 8.88 19.65 11.16
N CYS A 120 7.74 19.11 11.62
CA CYS A 120 6.54 18.98 10.80
C CYS A 120 5.77 20.31 10.80
N PRO A 121 5.53 20.96 9.63
CA PRO A 121 4.83 22.24 9.57
C PRO A 121 3.41 22.20 10.15
N ASP A 122 2.76 21.05 10.09
CA ASP A 122 1.38 20.84 10.54
C ASP A 122 1.27 20.51 12.04
N SER A 123 2.42 20.35 12.72
CA SER A 123 2.43 20.08 14.16
C SER A 123 2.43 21.41 14.95
N PRO A 124 1.49 21.63 15.88
CA PRO A 124 1.49 22.79 16.76
C PRO A 124 2.52 22.66 17.90
N LEU A 125 3.21 21.52 18.03
CA LEU A 125 4.14 21.25 19.11
C LEU A 125 5.52 21.81 18.80
N GLY A 126 6.14 22.41 19.83
CA GLY A 126 7.45 23.04 19.76
C GLY A 126 8.63 22.06 19.89
N PRO A 127 9.82 22.56 20.23
CA PRO A 127 11.03 21.75 20.41
C PRO A 127 10.94 20.68 21.50
N ASP A 128 10.20 20.96 22.58
CA ASP A 128 9.96 20.03 23.69
C ASP A 128 8.59 19.33 23.51
N ALA A 129 8.34 18.82 22.31
CA ALA A 129 7.04 18.33 21.86
C ALA A 129 6.42 17.28 22.80
N TYR A 130 7.21 16.39 23.36
CA TYR A 130 6.71 15.36 24.26
C TYR A 130 6.19 15.96 25.56
N ARG A 131 6.97 16.84 26.19
CA ARG A 131 6.59 17.51 27.43
C ARG A 131 5.39 18.45 27.25
N GLU A 132 5.35 19.16 26.13
CA GLU A 132 4.20 20.00 25.78
C GLU A 132 2.95 19.16 25.62
N TYR A 133 3.06 17.99 24.94
CA TYR A 133 1.93 17.08 24.76
C TYR A 133 1.48 16.40 26.05
N GLU A 134 2.39 15.99 26.94
CA GLU A 134 2.06 15.47 28.28
C GLU A 134 1.18 16.46 29.04
N THR A 135 1.55 17.73 29.03
CA THR A 135 0.81 18.80 29.71
C THR A 135 -0.56 19.01 29.07
N LEU A 136 -0.63 19.06 27.73
CA LEU A 136 -1.86 19.22 26.97
C LEU A 136 -2.85 18.09 27.26
N LEU A 137 -2.41 16.84 27.19
CA LEU A 137 -3.29 15.68 27.39
C LEU A 137 -3.85 15.63 28.81
N VAL A 138 -3.06 15.96 29.83
CA VAL A 138 -3.52 16.06 31.22
C VAL A 138 -4.54 17.19 31.39
N GLN A 139 -4.29 18.34 30.77
CA GLN A 139 -5.21 19.49 30.83
C GLN A 139 -6.55 19.13 30.21
N ASP A 140 -6.55 18.61 28.99
CA ASP A 140 -7.78 18.28 28.25
C ASP A 140 -8.56 17.14 28.93
N TYR A 141 -7.86 16.14 29.50
CA TYR A 141 -8.50 15.10 30.30
C TYR A 141 -9.21 15.68 31.52
N ASN A 142 -8.58 16.59 32.28
CA ASN A 142 -9.17 17.25 33.44
C ASN A 142 -10.36 18.13 33.08
N GLU A 143 -10.33 18.79 31.92
CA GLU A 143 -11.48 19.56 31.44
C GLU A 143 -12.65 18.67 31.04
N HIS A 144 -12.36 17.54 30.39
CA HIS A 144 -13.38 16.60 29.95
C HIS A 144 -14.07 15.93 31.13
N THR A 145 -13.33 15.53 32.16
CA THR A 145 -13.89 14.93 33.40
C THR A 145 -14.74 15.93 34.15
N LYS A 146 -14.31 17.21 34.29
CA LYS A 146 -15.12 18.27 34.92
C LYS A 146 -16.42 18.56 34.18
N LYS A 147 -16.43 18.48 32.84
CA LYS A 147 -17.65 18.64 32.03
C LYS A 147 -18.61 17.46 32.20
N SER A 148 -18.09 16.24 32.27
CA SER A 148 -18.86 15.02 32.47
C SER A 148 -19.55 15.03 33.85
N ASP A 149 -18.85 15.43 34.92
CA ASP A 149 -19.39 15.53 36.28
C ASP A 149 -20.50 16.60 36.42
N LYS A 150 -20.43 17.69 35.65
CA LYS A 150 -21.48 18.70 35.62
C LYS A 150 -22.75 18.18 34.90
N ILE A 151 -22.61 17.43 33.82
CA ILE A 151 -23.73 16.87 33.05
C ILE A 151 -24.42 15.75 33.83
N SER A 152 -23.67 14.92 34.57
CA SER A 152 -24.21 13.84 35.40
C SER A 152 -25.00 14.33 36.64
N LYS A 153 -24.73 15.56 37.12
CA LYS A 153 -25.50 16.17 38.24
C LYS A 153 -26.82 16.76 37.82
N ASP A 154 -27.03 17.05 36.51
CA ASP A 154 -28.23 17.74 36.01
C ASP A 154 -29.27 16.81 35.34
N LYS A 155 -28.91 15.58 34.97
CA LYS A 155 -29.86 14.63 34.36
C LYS A 155 -29.53 13.16 34.74
N GLY A 156 -30.43 12.57 35.51
CA GLY A 156 -30.46 11.13 35.73
C GLY A 156 -30.63 10.35 34.40
N VAL A 157 -29.74 9.41 34.15
CA VAL A 157 -29.64 8.43 33.06
C VAL A 157 -28.81 8.90 31.85
N PRO A 158 -27.68 8.29 31.54
CA PRO A 158 -26.83 8.63 30.41
C PRO A 158 -27.26 7.92 29.12
N LYS A 159 -27.59 8.70 28.08
CA LYS A 159 -27.57 8.23 26.70
C LYS A 159 -26.24 8.62 26.04
N PHE A 160 -25.42 7.65 25.76
CA PHE A 160 -23.99 7.81 25.40
C PHE A 160 -23.70 8.21 23.94
N SER A 161 -24.70 8.44 23.10
CA SER A 161 -24.49 8.50 21.65
C SER A 161 -24.55 9.87 20.98
N SER A 162 -24.77 10.98 21.73
CA SER A 162 -24.95 12.29 21.06
C SER A 162 -23.92 13.37 21.37
N ALA A 163 -22.91 13.11 22.19
CA ALA A 163 -21.92 14.11 22.61
C ALA A 163 -20.68 14.21 21.68
N LEU A 164 -20.58 13.36 20.65
CA LEU A 164 -19.37 13.26 19.82
C LEU A 164 -19.33 14.20 18.61
N GLU A 165 -20.46 14.85 18.28
CA GLU A 165 -20.56 15.69 17.07
C GLU A 165 -20.18 17.17 17.27
N SER A 166 -19.87 17.61 18.49
CA SER A 166 -19.69 19.05 18.79
C SER A 166 -18.26 19.49 19.14
N LEU A 167 -17.23 18.70 18.88
CA LEU A 167 -15.83 19.12 19.09
C LEU A 167 -15.23 19.77 17.85
N THR A 168 -15.75 20.93 17.46
CA THR A 168 -15.04 21.87 16.60
C THR A 168 -14.20 22.80 17.48
N MET A 169 -12.91 22.83 17.22
CA MET A 169 -11.93 23.69 17.91
C MET A 169 -12.21 25.18 17.67
N GLU A 170 -12.55 25.90 18.71
CA GLU A 170 -12.37 27.37 18.76
C GLU A 170 -11.12 27.71 19.58
N PRO A 171 -10.36 28.75 19.22
CA PRO A 171 -9.12 29.08 19.90
C PRO A 171 -9.41 29.72 21.29
N ILE A 172 -8.77 29.13 22.32
CA ILE A 172 -8.95 29.54 23.72
C ILE A 172 -7.97 30.66 24.05
N THR A 173 -8.50 31.81 24.42
CA THR A 173 -7.80 32.90 25.10
C THR A 173 -7.67 32.58 26.59
N SER A 174 -6.45 32.71 27.09
CA SER A 174 -6.06 32.43 28.47
C SER A 174 -6.78 33.34 29.48
N GLN A 175 -7.42 32.76 30.51
CA GLN A 175 -7.76 33.48 31.74
C GLN A 175 -7.51 32.59 32.98
N ASN A 176 -6.72 33.19 33.85
CA ASN A 176 -6.45 33.02 35.29
C ASN A 176 -6.98 31.80 36.07
N VAL A 177 -6.02 31.19 36.73
CA VAL A 177 -6.11 30.12 37.72
C VAL A 177 -6.43 30.67 39.08
N ASP A 178 -7.47 30.16 39.75
CA ASP A 178 -7.60 30.21 41.20
C ASP A 178 -7.40 28.80 41.80
N ASP A 179 -6.51 28.78 42.75
CA ASP A 179 -5.97 27.63 43.47
C ASP A 179 -6.96 27.17 44.53
N SER A 180 -7.40 25.90 44.53
CA SER A 180 -7.91 25.26 45.74
C SER A 180 -7.70 23.74 45.69
N SER A 181 -6.82 23.32 46.52
CA SER A 181 -6.30 21.99 46.84
C SER A 181 -7.34 20.96 47.25
N GLY A 182 -7.25 19.79 46.67
CA GLY A 182 -7.75 18.54 47.14
C GLY A 182 -6.92 17.43 46.50
N ASP A 183 -6.14 16.71 47.29
CA ASP A 183 -5.27 15.60 46.91
C ASP A 183 -6.09 14.43 46.30
N ALA A 184 -6.48 14.58 45.04
CA ALA A 184 -6.71 13.46 44.13
C ALA A 184 -5.41 13.28 43.35
N GLU A 185 -4.73 12.16 43.43
CA GLU A 185 -3.60 11.83 42.58
C GLU A 185 -4.01 12.04 41.13
N GLY A 186 -3.52 13.13 40.56
CA GLY A 186 -3.86 13.51 39.18
C GLY A 186 -3.27 12.52 38.18
N LEU A 187 -3.90 12.39 37.01
CA LEU A 187 -3.37 11.58 35.92
C LEU A 187 -1.91 11.98 35.60
N VAL A 188 -1.01 11.01 35.64
CA VAL A 188 0.39 11.15 35.20
C VAL A 188 0.52 10.62 33.80
N VAL A 189 0.93 11.47 32.87
CA VAL A 189 1.21 11.09 31.46
C VAL A 189 2.70 11.15 31.23
N SER A 190 3.23 10.18 30.49
CA SER A 190 4.62 10.16 30.02
C SER A 190 4.64 9.75 28.52
N VAL A 191 5.42 10.50 27.72
CA VAL A 191 5.58 10.22 26.28
C VAL A 191 6.99 9.71 26.00
N HIS A 192 7.07 8.61 25.27
CA HIS A 192 8.32 7.93 24.97
C HIS A 192 8.44 7.64 23.46
N HIS A 193 9.67 7.74 22.95
CA HIS A 193 9.95 7.36 21.58
C HIS A 193 10.12 5.85 21.43
N PHE A 194 9.37 5.25 20.48
CA PHE A 194 9.42 3.83 20.15
C PHE A 194 9.63 3.63 18.64
N PRO A 195 10.88 3.67 18.14
CA PRO A 195 11.18 3.75 16.71
C PRO A 195 10.90 2.47 15.91
N LEU A 196 10.74 1.31 16.56
CA LEU A 196 10.57 0.01 15.88
C LEU A 196 9.10 -0.36 15.66
N ILE A 197 8.27 0.59 15.25
CA ILE A 197 6.94 0.33 14.68
C ILE A 197 7.12 0.17 13.18
N ILE A 198 7.41 -1.05 12.76
CA ILE A 198 7.67 -1.47 11.38
C ILE A 198 6.91 -2.74 11.06
N CYS A 199 6.66 -3.02 9.80
CA CYS A 199 6.00 -4.22 9.30
C CYS A 199 7.03 -5.18 8.70
N PRO A 200 7.63 -6.10 9.48
CA PRO A 200 8.61 -7.04 8.99
C PRO A 200 7.92 -8.19 8.26
N PHE A 201 8.21 -8.37 6.98
CA PHE A 201 7.80 -9.56 6.22
C PHE A 201 8.76 -10.72 6.42
N THR A 202 10.05 -10.39 6.60
CA THR A 202 11.12 -11.35 6.84
C THR A 202 12.11 -10.75 7.84
N PRO A 203 13.04 -11.53 8.40
CA PRO A 203 14.13 -10.98 9.21
C PRO A 203 14.94 -9.88 8.51
N ARG A 204 14.87 -9.81 7.18
CA ARG A 204 15.68 -8.90 6.35
C ARG A 204 14.86 -8.02 5.40
N ALA A 205 13.54 -8.02 5.52
CA ALA A 205 12.69 -7.16 4.70
C ALA A 205 11.53 -6.58 5.51
N PHE A 206 11.31 -5.28 5.40
CA PHE A 206 10.25 -4.56 6.11
C PHE A 206 9.70 -3.40 5.29
N VAL A 207 8.49 -2.97 5.62
CA VAL A 207 7.93 -1.68 5.19
C VAL A 207 7.39 -0.93 6.40
N LEU A 208 6.98 0.32 6.19
CA LEU A 208 6.31 1.10 7.22
C LEU A 208 4.84 0.73 7.30
N PRO A 209 4.19 0.92 8.46
CA PRO A 209 2.75 0.74 8.58
C PRO A 209 1.97 1.63 7.60
N SER A 210 0.98 1.07 6.95
CA SER A 210 0.20 1.75 5.90
C SER A 210 -0.57 2.97 6.44
N GLN A 211 -1.01 2.91 7.69
CA GLN A 211 -1.78 3.95 8.38
C GLN A 211 -0.92 4.75 9.38
N GLY A 212 0.37 4.91 9.11
CA GLY A 212 1.31 5.69 9.94
C GLY A 212 1.68 7.02 9.30
N SER A 213 1.93 8.05 10.11
CA SER A 213 2.26 9.40 9.60
C SER A 213 3.45 9.44 8.65
N VAL A 214 4.42 8.53 8.78
CA VAL A 214 5.58 8.49 7.88
C VAL A 214 5.20 8.00 6.48
N ALA A 215 4.39 6.93 6.40
CA ALA A 215 3.97 6.36 5.12
C ALA A 215 2.91 7.20 4.40
N GLU A 216 2.05 7.88 5.17
CA GLU A 216 0.98 8.74 4.65
C GLU A 216 1.45 10.15 4.29
N ALA A 217 2.65 10.55 4.73
CA ALA A 217 3.18 11.87 4.45
C ALA A 217 3.53 12.05 2.98
N SER A 218 3.24 13.25 2.46
CA SER A 218 3.55 13.60 1.08
C SER A 218 5.05 13.55 0.80
N LEU A 219 5.44 12.87 -0.27
CA LEU A 219 6.80 12.79 -0.81
C LEU A 219 7.07 13.84 -1.90
N SER A 220 6.04 14.56 -2.34
CA SER A 220 6.16 15.66 -3.28
C SER A 220 5.25 16.80 -2.85
N ARG A 221 5.62 18.04 -3.22
CA ARG A 221 4.75 19.20 -3.06
C ARG A 221 3.97 19.43 -4.35
N GLN A 222 2.97 20.32 -4.30
CA GLN A 222 2.22 20.75 -5.49
C GLN A 222 3.14 21.54 -6.42
N HIS A 223 3.85 20.83 -7.30
CA HIS A 223 4.62 21.39 -8.40
C HIS A 223 4.25 20.68 -9.69
N GLU A 224 4.45 21.36 -10.80
CA GLU A 224 4.18 20.83 -12.15
C GLU A 224 4.88 19.49 -12.43
N ASP A 225 5.97 19.19 -11.71
CA ASP A 225 6.77 17.98 -11.89
C ASP A 225 6.37 16.81 -10.97
N SER A 226 5.38 17.00 -10.09
CA SER A 226 4.86 15.93 -9.24
C SER A 226 3.97 15.00 -10.06
N LEU A 227 4.22 13.70 -9.96
CA LEU A 227 3.28 12.69 -10.49
C LEU A 227 2.10 12.54 -9.55
N THR A 228 2.38 12.39 -8.28
CA THR A 228 1.44 12.23 -7.18
C THR A 228 2.15 12.56 -5.88
N PHE A 229 1.40 12.87 -4.84
CA PHE A 229 1.96 13.14 -3.51
C PHE A 229 2.62 11.90 -2.87
N GLY A 230 2.24 10.70 -3.29
CA GLY A 230 2.75 9.43 -2.78
C GLY A 230 4.05 8.94 -3.39
N LEU A 231 4.55 9.61 -4.42
CA LEU A 231 5.82 9.29 -5.08
C LEU A 231 6.77 10.47 -5.00
N PRO A 232 8.09 10.22 -5.00
CA PRO A 232 9.09 11.26 -5.24
C PRO A 232 8.80 12.00 -6.56
N PRO A 233 9.05 13.31 -6.65
CA PRO A 233 8.90 14.06 -7.90
C PRO A 233 9.89 13.54 -8.94
N ILE A 234 9.53 13.69 -10.20
CA ILE A 234 10.47 13.48 -11.30
C ILE A 234 11.37 14.73 -11.35
N SER A 235 12.65 14.57 -10.98
CA SER A 235 13.59 15.70 -10.97
C SER A 235 13.78 16.26 -12.38
N THR A 236 13.71 17.55 -12.57
CA THR A 236 13.97 18.26 -13.82
C THR A 236 15.44 18.66 -14.00
N GLY A 237 16.30 18.28 -13.01
CA GLY A 237 17.71 18.67 -13.04
C GLY A 237 17.96 20.13 -12.61
N SER A 238 16.92 20.91 -12.34
CA SER A 238 17.04 22.20 -11.69
C SER A 238 17.12 21.98 -10.18
N MET A 239 18.21 22.36 -9.56
CA MET A 239 18.33 22.39 -8.10
C MET A 239 17.29 23.40 -7.58
N SER A 240 16.19 22.92 -7.00
CA SER A 240 15.32 23.77 -6.20
C SER A 240 16.07 24.11 -4.91
N ASP A 241 16.01 25.37 -4.52
CA ASP A 241 16.61 25.86 -3.28
C ASP A 241 16.12 25.04 -2.08
N THR A 242 17.00 24.92 -1.10
CA THR A 242 16.91 24.02 0.06
C THR A 242 15.71 24.22 0.99
N ASP A 243 14.80 25.14 0.69
CA ASP A 243 13.68 25.50 1.56
C ASP A 243 12.40 24.70 1.30
N ASP A 244 12.40 23.78 0.33
CA ASP A 244 11.20 23.10 -0.12
C ASP A 244 11.23 21.56 0.05
N VAL A 245 11.65 21.10 1.23
CA VAL A 245 11.69 19.67 1.55
C VAL A 245 10.28 19.16 1.87
N PRO A 246 9.77 18.09 1.19
CA PRO A 246 8.46 17.55 1.49
C PRO A 246 8.42 16.91 2.89
N PRO A 247 7.26 16.96 3.60
CA PRO A 247 7.13 16.40 4.95
C PRO A 247 7.53 14.94 5.05
N GLY A 248 7.20 14.13 4.03
CA GLY A 248 7.56 12.73 3.98
C GLY A 248 9.06 12.46 3.95
N ALA A 249 9.86 13.34 3.35
CA ALA A 249 11.32 13.22 3.38
C ALA A 249 11.86 13.47 4.81
N THR A 250 11.33 14.49 5.49
CA THR A 250 11.73 14.81 6.86
C THR A 250 11.38 13.66 7.83
N LEU A 251 10.13 13.21 7.80
CA LEU A 251 9.68 12.12 8.66
C LEU A 251 10.44 10.82 8.39
N THR A 252 10.70 10.50 7.11
CA THR A 252 11.48 9.32 6.71
C THR A 252 12.93 9.42 7.21
N ALA A 253 13.55 10.59 7.13
CA ALA A 253 14.92 10.80 7.62
C ALA A 253 15.03 10.55 9.13
N HIS A 254 14.12 11.15 9.91
CA HIS A 254 14.05 10.95 11.36
C HIS A 254 13.81 9.48 11.71
N PHE A 255 12.85 8.85 11.03
CA PHE A 255 12.57 7.44 11.23
C PHE A 255 13.81 6.56 11.00
N LEU A 256 14.45 6.67 9.84
CA LEU A 256 15.64 5.86 9.50
C LEU A 256 16.82 6.12 10.42
N TYR A 257 17.03 7.36 10.84
CA TYR A 257 18.06 7.69 11.80
C TYR A 257 17.85 6.99 13.14
N HIS A 258 16.64 7.06 13.69
CA HIS A 258 16.33 6.42 14.96
C HIS A 258 16.24 4.90 14.87
N LEU A 259 15.79 4.35 13.74
CA LEU A 259 15.86 2.92 13.44
C LEU A 259 17.31 2.42 13.53
N ALA A 260 18.24 3.12 12.88
CA ALA A 260 19.65 2.78 12.90
C ALA A 260 20.26 2.88 14.31
N LEU A 261 19.89 3.91 15.07
CA LEU A 261 20.31 4.05 16.46
C LEU A 261 19.85 2.87 17.31
N LYS A 262 18.60 2.45 17.19
CA LYS A 262 18.02 1.34 17.94
C LYS A 262 18.63 0.00 17.58
N MET A 263 19.02 -0.17 16.31
CA MET A 263 19.72 -1.34 15.80
C MET A 263 21.25 -1.30 16.04
N GLU A 264 21.75 -0.32 16.78
CA GLU A 264 23.16 -0.09 17.06
C GLU A 264 24.04 -0.02 15.81
N LEU A 265 23.52 0.56 14.71
CA LEU A 265 24.21 0.74 13.47
C LEU A 265 24.82 2.14 13.36
N LYS A 266 26.04 2.20 12.83
CA LYS A 266 26.65 3.43 12.33
C LYS A 266 26.53 3.43 10.82
N LEU A 267 25.75 4.36 10.28
CA LEU A 267 25.45 4.40 8.87
C LEU A 267 26.49 5.21 8.06
N GLU A 268 26.90 4.64 6.94
CA GLU A 268 27.51 5.34 5.80
C GLU A 268 26.41 5.53 4.76
N ILE A 269 25.98 6.77 4.52
CA ILE A 269 24.74 7.08 3.79
C ILE A 269 25.01 7.37 2.33
N PHE A 270 24.32 6.68 1.45
CA PHE A 270 24.33 6.87 -0.01
C PHE A 270 22.92 7.09 -0.50
N SER A 271 22.76 7.95 -1.50
CA SER A 271 21.46 8.26 -2.07
C SER A 271 21.46 8.25 -3.59
N LEU A 272 20.33 7.82 -4.15
CA LEU A 272 20.06 7.83 -5.57
C LEU A 272 18.66 8.38 -5.80
N GLY A 273 18.55 9.61 -6.29
CA GLY A 273 17.34 10.37 -6.45
C GLY A 273 17.28 11.60 -5.55
N ASP A 274 16.38 12.54 -5.87
CA ASP A 274 16.38 13.87 -5.24
C ASP A 274 15.79 13.84 -3.81
N VAL A 275 14.72 13.08 -3.59
CA VAL A 275 14.15 12.92 -2.24
C VAL A 275 15.11 12.12 -1.36
N SER A 276 15.69 11.06 -1.89
CA SER A 276 16.72 10.26 -1.23
C SER A 276 17.93 11.11 -0.82
N LYS A 277 18.32 12.07 -1.64
CA LYS A 277 19.39 13.02 -1.34
C LYS A 277 19.01 13.94 -0.17
N ASN A 278 17.77 14.47 -0.16
CA ASN A 278 17.28 15.28 0.93
C ASN A 278 17.22 14.49 2.26
N VAL A 279 16.70 13.27 2.22
CA VAL A 279 16.70 12.37 3.38
C VAL A 279 18.11 12.10 3.89
N GLY A 280 19.05 11.77 2.99
CA GLY A 280 20.45 11.54 3.34
C GLY A 280 21.12 12.76 3.96
N LYS A 281 20.81 13.96 3.48
CA LYS A 281 21.32 15.22 4.02
C LYS A 281 20.78 15.47 5.44
N ILE A 282 19.46 15.35 5.65
CA ILE A 282 18.84 15.51 6.96
C ILE A 282 19.42 14.53 7.97
N MET A 283 19.53 13.25 7.62
CA MET A 283 20.12 12.23 8.50
C MET A 283 21.58 12.54 8.86
N THR A 284 22.32 13.10 7.92
CA THR A 284 23.72 13.49 8.15
C THR A 284 23.83 14.67 9.11
N ASP A 285 22.91 15.63 9.00
CA ASP A 285 22.85 16.80 9.87
C ASP A 285 22.40 16.43 11.30
N MET A 286 21.55 15.41 11.45
CA MET A 286 21.14 14.86 12.75
C MET A 286 22.26 14.11 13.47
N SER A 287 23.26 13.58 12.72
CA SER A 287 24.35 12.82 13.33
C SER A 287 25.27 13.74 14.14
N SER A 288 25.29 13.53 15.46
CA SER A 288 26.02 14.35 16.40
C SER A 288 27.43 13.82 16.70
N LEU A 289 28.30 14.69 17.26
CA LEU A 289 29.62 14.33 17.80
C LEU A 289 29.55 13.22 18.87
N TYR A 290 28.44 13.11 19.59
CA TYR A 290 28.23 12.09 20.64
C TYR A 290 28.08 10.68 20.09
N ASP A 291 27.79 10.51 18.78
CA ASP A 291 27.73 9.20 18.13
C ASP A 291 29.11 8.56 17.90
N VAL A 292 30.18 9.31 18.01
CA VAL A 292 31.56 8.87 17.70
C VAL A 292 32.11 7.93 18.76
N GLY A 293 31.60 7.95 19.99
CA GLY A 293 32.16 7.21 21.14
C GLY A 293 31.61 5.81 21.37
N ARG A 294 30.49 5.43 20.74
CA ARG A 294 29.88 4.10 20.92
C ARG A 294 30.39 3.12 19.87
N ARG A 295 30.79 1.91 20.29
CA ARG A 295 31.15 0.80 19.40
C ARG A 295 29.91 0.31 18.66
N LYS A 296 29.54 0.98 17.58
CA LYS A 296 28.45 0.59 16.69
C LYS A 296 28.99 -0.21 15.51
N ARG A 297 28.20 -1.16 15.01
CA ARG A 297 28.49 -1.87 13.78
C ARG A 297 28.31 -0.94 12.60
N THR A 298 29.31 -0.88 11.68
CA THR A 298 29.18 -0.08 10.46
C THR A 298 28.25 -0.77 9.46
N ALA A 299 27.37 0.02 8.84
CA ALA A 299 26.45 -0.42 7.80
C ALA A 299 26.37 0.65 6.71
N GLY A 300 26.20 0.22 5.46
CA GLY A 300 25.89 1.10 4.36
C GLY A 300 24.37 1.27 4.24
N LEU A 301 23.90 2.50 4.19
CA LEU A 301 22.52 2.82 3.86
C LEU A 301 22.44 3.32 2.42
N LEU A 302 21.67 2.63 1.59
CA LEU A 302 21.39 3.03 0.21
C LEU A 302 19.93 3.49 0.10
N LEU A 303 19.73 4.77 -0.07
CA LEU A 303 18.43 5.40 -0.29
C LEU A 303 18.13 5.47 -1.80
N VAL A 304 16.95 5.05 -2.21
CA VAL A 304 16.56 4.98 -3.63
C VAL A 304 15.18 5.59 -3.82
N ASP A 305 15.03 6.53 -4.75
CA ASP A 305 13.72 7.06 -5.12
C ASP A 305 12.95 6.10 -6.02
N ARG A 306 11.68 5.86 -5.69
CA ARG A 306 10.82 4.95 -6.46
C ARG A 306 10.65 5.37 -7.93
N THR A 307 10.67 6.67 -8.20
CA THR A 307 10.53 7.22 -9.56
C THR A 307 11.68 6.87 -10.50
N LEU A 308 12.76 6.29 -9.99
CA LEU A 308 13.83 5.76 -10.84
C LEU A 308 13.43 4.45 -11.56
N ASP A 309 12.46 3.71 -11.03
CA ASP A 309 11.90 2.52 -11.66
C ASP A 309 10.42 2.38 -11.28
N LEU A 310 9.54 2.77 -12.17
CA LEU A 310 8.11 2.56 -12.02
C LEU A 310 7.62 1.30 -12.76
N ILE A 311 8.43 0.73 -13.66
CA ILE A 311 8.06 -0.46 -14.43
C ILE A 311 7.95 -1.68 -13.50
N THR A 312 8.97 -1.93 -12.69
CA THR A 312 9.02 -3.14 -11.85
C THR A 312 7.79 -3.30 -10.94
N PRO A 313 7.30 -2.27 -10.20
CA PRO A 313 6.10 -2.43 -9.39
C PRO A 313 4.78 -2.42 -10.18
N CYS A 314 4.76 -1.90 -11.43
CA CYS A 314 3.59 -1.99 -12.31
C CYS A 314 3.44 -3.36 -12.98
N CYS A 315 4.50 -4.17 -13.00
CA CYS A 315 4.53 -5.43 -13.74
C CYS A 315 4.24 -6.65 -12.85
N HIS A 316 3.63 -7.67 -13.47
CA HIS A 316 3.24 -8.93 -12.86
C HIS A 316 4.40 -9.96 -12.92
N GLY A 317 5.37 -9.81 -12.02
CA GLY A 317 6.52 -10.70 -11.95
C GLY A 317 6.21 -12.10 -11.40
N ASP A 318 7.19 -13.01 -11.53
CA ASP A 318 7.08 -14.38 -10.99
C ASP A 318 7.43 -14.40 -9.49
N SER A 319 6.59 -13.77 -8.66
CA SER A 319 6.65 -13.74 -7.20
C SER A 319 5.36 -14.29 -6.62
N LEU A 320 5.43 -15.33 -5.80
CA LEU A 320 4.25 -15.88 -5.12
C LEU A 320 3.66 -14.86 -4.14
N PHE A 321 4.53 -14.12 -3.46
CA PHE A 321 4.14 -13.10 -2.50
C PHE A 321 3.34 -11.97 -3.17
N ASP A 322 3.86 -11.39 -4.27
CA ASP A 322 3.16 -10.31 -4.99
C ASP A 322 1.84 -10.79 -5.58
N ARG A 323 1.81 -12.04 -6.04
CA ARG A 323 0.59 -12.66 -6.56
C ARG A 323 -0.50 -12.80 -5.48
N ILE A 324 -0.13 -13.18 -4.26
CA ILE A 324 -1.06 -13.26 -3.13
C ILE A 324 -1.60 -11.86 -2.80
N PHE A 325 -0.71 -10.87 -2.66
CA PHE A 325 -1.11 -9.50 -2.31
C PHE A 325 -1.95 -8.79 -3.39
N SER A 326 -1.81 -9.19 -4.65
CA SER A 326 -2.62 -8.64 -5.76
C SER A 326 -3.94 -9.39 -5.97
N SER A 327 -4.01 -10.67 -5.60
CA SER A 327 -5.18 -11.51 -5.91
C SER A 327 -6.21 -11.57 -4.78
N LEU A 328 -5.80 -11.25 -3.56
CA LEU A 328 -6.66 -11.32 -2.38
C LEU A 328 -7.09 -9.93 -1.92
N PRO A 329 -8.31 -9.80 -1.39
CA PRO A 329 -8.78 -8.55 -0.83
C PRO A 329 -7.92 -8.16 0.39
N ARG A 330 -7.79 -6.87 0.63
CA ARG A 330 -7.14 -6.32 1.81
C ARG A 330 -8.18 -5.76 2.76
N ALA A 331 -7.88 -5.74 4.06
CA ALA A 331 -8.74 -5.15 5.06
C ALA A 331 -9.02 -3.67 4.72
N GLU A 332 -10.27 -3.26 4.89
CA GLU A 332 -10.67 -1.87 4.68
C GLU A 332 -9.99 -0.96 5.72
N ARG A 333 -9.55 0.21 5.28
CA ARG A 333 -8.98 1.22 6.17
C ARG A 333 -10.08 1.89 6.98
N PHE A 334 -9.77 2.23 8.23
CA PHE A 334 -10.62 3.12 9.00
C PHE A 334 -10.51 4.55 8.45
N SER A 335 -11.43 4.90 7.54
CA SER A 335 -11.55 6.26 7.03
C SER A 335 -12.06 7.16 8.14
N THR A 336 -11.18 7.98 8.70
CA THR A 336 -11.59 9.04 9.61
C THR A 336 -12.09 10.22 8.80
N GLN A 337 -13.41 10.46 8.81
CA GLN A 337 -14.05 11.64 8.19
C GLN A 337 -13.43 12.98 8.63
N ALA A 338 -12.60 12.98 9.67
CA ALA A 338 -11.88 14.16 10.16
C ALA A 338 -10.71 14.58 9.26
N GLN A 339 -10.09 13.66 8.52
CA GLN A 339 -8.98 13.99 7.60
C GLN A 339 -9.45 14.75 6.36
N LEU A 340 -10.70 14.58 5.95
CA LEU A 340 -11.30 15.30 4.82
C LEU A 340 -11.52 16.82 5.07
N LYS A 341 -11.42 17.29 6.32
CA LYS A 341 -11.72 18.69 6.66
C LYS A 341 -10.51 19.61 6.79
N GLN A 342 -9.28 19.10 6.77
CA GLN A 342 -8.07 19.92 7.04
C GLN A 342 -7.28 20.36 5.81
N GLY A 343 -7.68 19.98 4.60
CA GLY A 343 -7.03 20.49 3.37
C GLY A 343 -5.57 20.04 3.16
N VAL A 344 -5.05 19.18 4.02
CA VAL A 344 -3.72 18.57 3.84
C VAL A 344 -3.88 17.29 3.03
N PRO A 345 -3.19 17.13 1.90
CA PRO A 345 -3.26 15.91 1.11
C PRO A 345 -2.62 14.76 1.90
N SER A 346 -3.45 13.91 2.47
CA SER A 346 -3.04 12.64 3.05
C SER A 346 -3.09 11.55 1.98
N ILE A 347 -2.06 10.72 1.94
CA ILE A 347 -1.96 9.64 0.97
C ILE A 347 -2.62 8.40 1.56
N ASP A 348 -3.68 7.93 0.90
CA ASP A 348 -4.28 6.66 1.27
C ASP A 348 -3.40 5.50 0.80
N ARG A 349 -2.76 4.81 1.75
CA ARG A 349 -1.99 3.59 1.49
C ARG A 349 -2.89 2.39 1.75
N PRO A 350 -2.92 1.38 0.86
CA PRO A 350 -3.69 0.17 1.10
C PRO A 350 -3.16 -0.60 2.31
N SER A 351 -4.05 -1.22 3.08
CA SER A 351 -3.69 -2.04 4.23
C SER A 351 -2.76 -3.19 3.84
N LEU A 352 -1.85 -3.55 4.73
CA LEU A 352 -0.98 -4.72 4.56
C LEU A 352 -1.67 -6.02 5.01
N ASP A 353 -2.84 -5.92 5.63
CA ASP A 353 -3.61 -7.07 6.08
C ASP A 353 -4.40 -7.69 4.92
N VAL A 354 -3.90 -8.82 4.43
CA VAL A 354 -4.51 -9.60 3.36
C VAL A 354 -5.55 -10.53 3.96
N GLN A 355 -6.78 -10.45 3.48
CA GLN A 355 -7.91 -11.25 3.93
C GLN A 355 -7.99 -12.57 3.16
N VAL A 356 -7.76 -13.67 3.86
CA VAL A 356 -7.78 -15.01 3.28
C VAL A 356 -9.18 -15.62 3.47
N PRO A 357 -9.89 -16.02 2.40
CA PRO A 357 -11.23 -16.61 2.50
C PRO A 357 -11.17 -18.02 3.07
N LEU A 358 -11.31 -18.16 4.39
CA LEU A 358 -11.29 -19.44 5.09
C LEU A 358 -12.63 -20.17 5.06
N GLY A 359 -13.74 -19.46 4.86
CA GLY A 359 -15.10 -20.03 4.83
C GLY A 359 -15.30 -21.11 3.76
N GLU A 360 -14.73 -20.91 2.58
CA GLU A 360 -14.77 -21.92 1.51
C GLU A 360 -14.02 -23.22 1.88
N LEU A 361 -12.99 -23.11 2.73
CA LEU A 361 -12.18 -24.24 3.14
C LEU A 361 -12.85 -25.10 4.20
N LEU A 362 -13.71 -24.50 5.02
CA LEU A 362 -14.41 -25.19 6.10
C LEU A 362 -15.69 -25.90 5.63
N ASN A 363 -16.08 -25.76 4.35
CA ASN A 363 -17.26 -26.38 3.69
C ASN A 363 -18.61 -26.17 4.40
N GLU A 364 -18.75 -25.14 5.17
CA GLU A 364 -20.02 -24.84 5.80
C GLU A 364 -20.74 -23.78 4.96
N GLU A 365 -21.96 -24.10 4.51
CA GLU A 365 -22.82 -23.11 3.89
C GLU A 365 -23.06 -21.98 4.90
N PRO A 366 -22.86 -20.69 4.53
CA PRO A 366 -23.02 -19.56 5.44
C PRO A 366 -24.34 -19.53 6.19
N SER A 367 -25.40 -20.13 5.61
CA SER A 367 -26.71 -20.27 6.23
C SER A 367 -26.75 -21.23 7.42
N LYS A 368 -25.92 -22.28 7.40
CA LYS A 368 -25.89 -23.28 8.50
C LYS A 368 -25.05 -22.80 9.67
N ILE A 369 -24.04 -21.96 9.42
CA ILE A 369 -23.20 -21.38 10.47
C ILE A 369 -24.01 -20.44 11.37
N LYS A 370 -24.99 -19.69 10.79
CA LYS A 370 -25.85 -18.78 11.56
C LYS A 370 -26.82 -19.50 12.50
N GLU A 371 -27.20 -20.75 12.20
CA GLU A 371 -28.21 -21.51 12.97
C GLU A 371 -27.59 -22.38 14.07
N SER A 372 -26.38 -22.92 13.87
CA SER A 372 -25.76 -23.89 14.79
C SER A 372 -24.64 -23.32 15.67
N GLY A 373 -24.19 -22.10 15.41
CA GLY A 373 -22.95 -21.56 16.03
C GLY A 373 -21.71 -22.28 15.52
N LEU A 374 -20.61 -21.57 15.36
CA LEU A 374 -19.32 -22.18 15.04
C LEU A 374 -18.80 -22.97 16.23
N PRO A 375 -18.16 -24.12 16.05
CA PRO A 375 -17.44 -24.77 17.13
C PRO A 375 -16.48 -23.77 17.81
N GLU A 376 -16.44 -23.74 19.13
CA GLU A 376 -15.70 -22.76 19.93
C GLU A 376 -14.24 -22.56 19.47
N GLY A 377 -13.58 -23.64 19.03
CA GLY A 377 -12.21 -23.56 18.52
C GLY A 377 -12.09 -22.96 17.12
N VAL A 378 -13.10 -23.13 16.26
CA VAL A 378 -13.16 -22.50 14.93
C VAL A 378 -13.48 -21.02 15.08
N GLU A 379 -14.38 -20.69 15.99
CA GLU A 379 -14.71 -19.31 16.31
C GLU A 379 -13.49 -18.55 16.89
N ALA A 380 -12.75 -19.17 17.80
CA ALA A 380 -11.49 -18.62 18.30
C ALA A 380 -10.40 -18.50 17.23
N PHE A 381 -10.36 -19.44 16.25
CA PHE A 381 -9.45 -19.40 15.13
C PHE A 381 -9.79 -18.26 14.14
N LEU A 382 -11.08 -18.06 13.88
CA LEU A 382 -11.57 -17.02 12.97
C LEU A 382 -11.58 -15.63 13.61
N ARG A 383 -11.87 -15.56 14.92
CA ARG A 383 -11.79 -14.31 15.67
C ARG A 383 -10.38 -13.78 15.76
N GLY A 384 -9.33 -14.50 15.50
CA GLY A 384 -7.97 -14.01 15.48
C GLY A 384 -7.86 -12.52 15.74
N TRP A 385 -6.95 -11.83 15.19
CA TRP A 385 -6.84 -10.38 15.32
C TRP A 385 -7.80 -9.60 14.36
N ASP A 386 -8.70 -10.32 13.67
CA ASP A 386 -9.62 -9.79 12.63
C ASP A 386 -10.93 -9.18 13.15
N SER A 387 -11.05 -8.94 14.45
CA SER A 387 -12.27 -8.36 15.06
C SER A 387 -12.59 -6.92 14.62
N TYR A 388 -11.88 -6.41 13.61
CA TYR A 388 -12.02 -5.04 13.14
C TYR A 388 -13.30 -4.73 12.36
N THR A 389 -13.98 -5.72 11.82
CA THR A 389 -15.03 -5.50 10.82
C THR A 389 -16.44 -5.43 11.40
N SER A 390 -16.61 -5.65 12.70
CA SER A 390 -17.94 -5.61 13.33
C SER A 390 -18.22 -4.24 13.93
N ASP A 391 -18.60 -3.28 13.10
CA ASP A 391 -19.32 -2.11 13.59
C ASP A 391 -20.76 -2.53 13.91
N PRO A 392 -21.17 -2.60 15.18
CA PRO A 392 -22.50 -3.12 15.56
C PRO A 392 -23.66 -2.22 15.10
N GLN A 393 -23.38 -1.07 14.49
CA GLN A 393 -24.40 -0.14 14.02
C GLN A 393 -24.79 -0.29 12.54
N ASN A 394 -24.05 -1.10 11.76
CA ASN A 394 -24.32 -1.30 10.34
C ASN A 394 -24.94 -2.68 9.98
N GLU A 395 -25.49 -3.39 10.95
CA GLU A 395 -26.09 -4.72 10.71
C GLU A 395 -27.35 -4.73 9.82
N CYS A 396 -27.91 -3.56 9.45
CA CYS A 396 -29.24 -3.56 8.82
C CYS A 396 -29.28 -3.76 7.30
N ASP A 397 -28.18 -3.58 6.53
CA ASP A 397 -28.32 -3.55 5.06
C ASP A 397 -27.33 -4.37 4.21
N LYS A 398 -26.42 -5.13 4.80
CA LYS A 398 -25.54 -5.99 3.99
C LYS A 398 -26.01 -7.46 3.99
N LYS A 399 -26.85 -7.82 3.05
CA LYS A 399 -27.02 -9.21 2.55
C LYS A 399 -25.77 -9.64 1.74
N SER A 400 -24.58 -9.34 2.19
CA SER A 400 -23.38 -9.99 1.69
C SER A 400 -23.17 -11.25 2.52
N THR A 401 -23.03 -12.38 1.88
CA THR A 401 -22.42 -13.58 2.43
C THR A 401 -21.09 -13.15 3.06
N GLU A 402 -21.09 -12.95 4.37
CA GLU A 402 -19.85 -12.70 5.10
C GLU A 402 -18.97 -13.94 4.94
N LEU A 403 -18.03 -13.85 4.01
CA LEU A 403 -16.95 -14.82 3.90
C LEU A 403 -16.20 -14.76 5.22
N LEU A 404 -16.06 -15.92 5.87
CA LEU A 404 -15.19 -16.04 7.03
C LEU A 404 -13.75 -15.83 6.54
N ASN A 405 -13.22 -14.66 6.81
CA ASN A 405 -11.89 -14.28 6.41
C ASN A 405 -10.92 -14.41 7.59
N GLY A 406 -9.69 -14.80 7.30
CA GLY A 406 -8.58 -14.78 8.26
C GLY A 406 -7.44 -13.93 7.71
N SER A 407 -6.61 -13.39 8.57
CA SER A 407 -5.42 -12.65 8.16
C SER A 407 -4.33 -13.58 7.62
N LEU A 408 -3.59 -13.13 6.61
CA LEU A 408 -2.44 -13.88 6.07
C LEU A 408 -1.30 -14.02 7.08
N VAL A 409 -1.28 -13.22 8.11
CA VAL A 409 -0.16 -13.16 9.04
C VAL A 409 0.02 -14.47 9.79
N ALA A 410 1.08 -15.20 9.44
CA ALA A 410 1.54 -16.37 10.15
C ALA A 410 2.68 -15.97 11.10
N THR A 411 2.38 -15.92 12.38
CA THR A 411 3.37 -15.68 13.45
C THR A 411 4.23 -16.92 13.73
N GLU A 412 3.89 -18.05 13.12
CA GLU A 412 4.50 -19.33 13.36
C GLU A 412 5.65 -19.61 12.38
N CYS A 413 6.62 -20.37 12.86
CA CYS A 413 7.75 -20.86 12.08
C CYS A 413 7.62 -22.37 11.85
N PHE A 414 8.07 -22.83 10.71
CA PHE A 414 8.24 -24.25 10.45
C PHE A 414 9.73 -24.60 10.56
N ARG A 415 10.09 -25.39 11.57
CA ARG A 415 11.48 -25.75 11.87
C ARG A 415 12.42 -24.54 11.97
N GLY A 416 11.94 -23.45 12.54
CA GLY A 416 12.71 -22.23 12.74
C GLY A 416 12.79 -21.28 11.56
N THR A 417 12.13 -21.59 10.42
CA THR A 417 12.03 -20.69 9.29
C THR A 417 10.66 -20.01 9.29
N PRO A 418 10.60 -18.69 9.33
CA PRO A 418 9.35 -17.95 9.20
C PRO A 418 8.69 -18.27 7.85
N TYR A 419 7.37 -18.51 7.85
CA TYR A 419 6.67 -18.90 6.63
C TYR A 419 6.68 -17.82 5.56
N LEU A 420 6.49 -16.55 5.92
CA LEU A 420 6.50 -15.45 4.96
C LEU A 420 7.86 -15.25 4.31
N GLU A 421 8.96 -15.40 5.07
CA GLU A 421 10.32 -15.33 4.53
C GLU A 421 10.52 -16.35 3.41
N ALA A 422 10.11 -17.59 3.68
CA ALA A 422 10.25 -18.65 2.69
C ALA A 422 9.39 -18.44 1.44
N MET A 423 8.31 -17.66 1.52
CA MET A 423 7.47 -17.33 0.36
C MET A 423 8.00 -16.14 -0.44
N ILE A 424 8.45 -15.08 0.23
CA ILE A 424 8.93 -13.87 -0.45
C ILE A 424 10.22 -14.12 -1.23
N GLU A 425 11.05 -15.04 -0.77
CA GLU A 425 12.31 -15.43 -1.42
C GLU A 425 12.12 -16.38 -2.60
N ARG A 426 10.87 -16.73 -2.98
CA ARG A 426 10.62 -17.78 -3.98
C ARG A 426 9.68 -17.34 -5.09
N ARG A 427 9.98 -17.89 -6.29
CA ARG A 427 9.06 -17.81 -7.42
C ARG A 427 7.76 -18.56 -7.14
N THR A 428 6.70 -18.22 -7.86
CA THR A 428 5.35 -18.78 -7.67
C THR A 428 5.34 -20.33 -7.62
N LYS A 429 6.02 -20.96 -8.56
CA LYS A 429 6.11 -22.43 -8.61
C LYS A 429 6.83 -23.01 -7.40
N ASP A 430 7.99 -22.49 -7.06
CA ASP A 430 8.82 -23.04 -5.99
C ASP A 430 8.22 -22.77 -4.60
N GLY A 431 7.62 -21.59 -4.40
CA GLY A 431 6.92 -21.24 -3.18
C GLY A 431 5.70 -22.11 -2.95
N SER A 432 4.88 -22.33 -3.97
CA SER A 432 3.69 -23.17 -3.87
C SER A 432 4.03 -24.65 -3.62
N VAL A 433 5.09 -25.18 -4.24
CA VAL A 433 5.59 -26.55 -3.97
C VAL A 433 6.11 -26.67 -2.53
N LEU A 434 6.75 -25.63 -2.00
CA LEU A 434 7.21 -25.61 -0.61
C LEU A 434 6.04 -25.66 0.36
N VAL A 435 5.02 -24.84 0.17
CA VAL A 435 3.79 -24.85 0.97
C VAL A 435 3.14 -26.23 0.94
N LYS A 436 3.05 -26.85 -0.24
CA LYS A 436 2.56 -28.23 -0.38
C LYS A 436 3.35 -29.23 0.45
N LYS A 437 4.69 -29.11 0.47
CA LYS A 437 5.56 -29.98 1.29
C LYS A 437 5.29 -29.80 2.78
N TRP A 438 5.10 -28.56 3.23
CA TRP A 438 4.77 -28.28 4.63
C TRP A 438 3.42 -28.85 5.05
N LEU A 439 2.40 -28.71 4.19
CA LEU A 439 1.10 -29.36 4.41
C LEU A 439 1.20 -30.88 4.52
N GLN A 440 1.96 -31.51 3.61
CA GLN A 440 2.18 -32.96 3.65
C GLN A 440 2.86 -33.40 4.94
N GLU A 441 3.80 -32.61 5.45
CA GLU A 441 4.45 -32.91 6.70
C GLU A 441 3.53 -32.68 7.92
N ALA A 442 2.71 -31.66 7.91
CA ALA A 442 1.67 -31.44 8.92
C ALA A 442 0.67 -32.61 8.96
N LEU A 443 0.18 -33.05 7.79
CA LEU A 443 -0.71 -34.21 7.67
C LEU A 443 -0.07 -35.50 8.23
N ARG A 444 1.21 -35.71 7.95
CA ARG A 444 1.96 -36.88 8.50
C ARG A 444 2.06 -36.82 10.02
N ARG A 445 2.30 -35.63 10.58
CA ARG A 445 2.35 -35.45 12.05
C ARG A 445 1.01 -35.72 12.72
N GLU A 446 -0.08 -35.38 12.07
CA GLU A 446 -1.45 -35.64 12.53
C GLU A 446 -1.97 -37.05 12.20
N ASN A 447 -1.16 -37.89 11.51
CA ASN A 447 -1.56 -39.20 10.99
C ASN A 447 -2.80 -39.16 10.10
N ILE A 448 -2.98 -38.08 9.33
CA ILE A 448 -4.10 -37.90 8.40
C ILE A 448 -3.65 -38.31 6.99
N SER A 449 -4.41 -39.21 6.36
CA SER A 449 -4.17 -39.62 4.99
C SER A 449 -5.13 -38.86 4.06
N VAL A 450 -4.60 -38.20 3.03
CA VAL A 450 -5.37 -37.49 2.00
C VAL A 450 -5.16 -38.19 0.66
N ASN A 451 -6.25 -38.57 0.02
CA ASN A 451 -6.20 -39.24 -1.28
C ASN A 451 -6.18 -38.21 -2.43
N VAL A 452 -5.05 -37.52 -2.60
CA VAL A 452 -4.85 -36.53 -3.66
C VAL A 452 -3.87 -37.09 -4.67
N ARG A 453 -4.24 -37.05 -5.96
CA ARG A 453 -3.30 -37.35 -7.05
C ARG A 453 -2.25 -36.26 -7.16
N ALA A 454 -1.23 -36.33 -6.34
CA ALA A 454 -0.15 -35.35 -6.31
C ALA A 454 0.71 -35.44 -7.58
N ARG A 455 0.79 -34.37 -8.36
CA ARG A 455 1.79 -34.24 -9.43
C ARG A 455 3.11 -33.79 -8.82
N PRO A 456 4.21 -34.52 -9.02
CA PRO A 456 5.53 -34.10 -8.57
C PRO A 456 5.94 -32.76 -9.19
N GLY A 457 6.46 -31.83 -8.36
CA GLY A 457 6.96 -30.57 -8.86
C GLY A 457 5.88 -29.49 -9.16
N TYR A 458 4.62 -29.75 -8.86
CA TYR A 458 3.52 -28.79 -8.98
C TYR A 458 2.66 -28.75 -7.73
N ALA A 459 2.08 -27.57 -7.45
CA ALA A 459 1.02 -27.40 -6.48
C ALA A 459 -0.18 -26.76 -7.20
N THR A 460 -1.36 -27.31 -7.02
CA THR A 460 -2.60 -26.78 -7.62
C THR A 460 -3.57 -26.39 -6.52
N LYS A 461 -4.48 -25.47 -6.80
CA LYS A 461 -5.53 -25.06 -5.86
C LYS A 461 -6.28 -26.27 -5.26
N PRO A 462 -6.80 -27.25 -6.06
CA PRO A 462 -7.51 -28.39 -5.49
C PRO A 462 -6.67 -29.26 -4.56
N GLU A 463 -5.36 -29.40 -4.85
CA GLU A 463 -4.46 -30.17 -3.99
C GLU A 463 -4.25 -29.47 -2.64
N LEU A 464 -3.96 -28.16 -2.66
CA LEU A 464 -3.75 -27.36 -1.44
C LEU A 464 -5.03 -27.33 -0.60
N GLN A 465 -6.17 -27.05 -1.23
CA GLN A 465 -7.47 -27.03 -0.55
C GLN A 465 -7.82 -28.37 0.09
N ALA A 466 -7.62 -29.50 -0.60
CA ALA A 466 -7.88 -30.81 -0.04
C ALA A 466 -7.02 -31.11 1.20
N MET A 467 -5.76 -30.71 1.19
CA MET A 467 -4.85 -30.86 2.33
C MET A 467 -5.23 -29.98 3.51
N VAL A 468 -5.54 -28.71 3.24
CA VAL A 468 -6.01 -27.75 4.25
C VAL A 468 -7.30 -28.22 4.89
N LYS A 469 -8.28 -28.65 4.07
CA LYS A 469 -9.54 -29.20 4.51
C LYS A 469 -9.37 -30.44 5.41
N ALA A 470 -8.48 -31.34 5.05
CA ALA A 470 -8.19 -32.50 5.88
C ALA A 470 -7.58 -32.13 7.23
N LEU A 471 -6.71 -31.13 7.31
CA LEU A 471 -6.15 -30.64 8.58
C LEU A 471 -7.20 -29.92 9.44
N SER A 472 -8.19 -29.30 8.83
CA SER A 472 -9.24 -28.53 9.53
C SER A 472 -10.41 -29.37 10.03
N GLN A 473 -10.54 -30.64 9.63
CA GLN A 473 -11.64 -31.53 10.06
C GLN A 473 -11.68 -31.80 11.57
N ASN A 474 -10.52 -31.73 12.23
CA ASN A 474 -10.41 -31.98 13.67
C ASN A 474 -10.00 -30.66 14.35
N GLN A 475 -10.81 -30.21 15.34
CA GLN A 475 -10.55 -28.98 16.08
C GLN A 475 -9.16 -28.90 16.70
N SER A 476 -8.69 -29.99 17.30
CA SER A 476 -7.35 -30.02 17.88
C SER A 476 -6.24 -29.95 16.82
N SER A 477 -6.44 -30.55 15.66
CA SER A 477 -5.53 -30.43 14.51
C SER A 477 -5.57 -29.01 13.92
N LEU A 478 -6.74 -28.43 13.77
CA LEU A 478 -6.94 -27.05 13.31
C LEU A 478 -6.14 -26.05 14.16
N LEU A 479 -6.30 -26.11 15.48
CA LEU A 479 -5.61 -25.20 16.39
C LEU A 479 -4.08 -25.37 16.39
N ARG A 480 -3.60 -26.62 16.32
CA ARG A 480 -2.14 -26.87 16.25
C ARG A 480 -1.50 -26.47 14.93
N ASN A 481 -2.26 -26.48 13.85
CA ASN A 481 -1.78 -26.19 12.49
C ASN A 481 -2.31 -24.87 11.94
N LYS A 482 -2.79 -23.97 12.80
CA LYS A 482 -3.41 -22.69 12.43
C LYS A 482 -2.56 -21.91 11.42
N GLY A 483 -1.28 -21.69 11.71
CA GLY A 483 -0.40 -20.89 10.86
C GLY A 483 -0.18 -21.49 9.47
N ILE A 484 0.02 -22.82 9.37
CA ILE A 484 0.19 -23.46 8.06
C ILE A 484 -1.12 -23.50 7.27
N ILE A 485 -2.27 -23.59 7.92
CA ILE A 485 -3.58 -23.54 7.27
C ILE A 485 -3.83 -22.16 6.67
N GLN A 486 -3.63 -21.09 7.43
CA GLN A 486 -3.76 -19.71 6.94
C GLN A 486 -2.79 -19.44 5.79
N LEU A 487 -1.51 -19.81 5.99
CA LEU A 487 -0.48 -19.64 4.97
C LEU A 487 -0.78 -20.38 3.68
N ALA A 488 -1.34 -21.59 3.76
CA ALA A 488 -1.61 -22.40 2.57
C ALA A 488 -2.91 -21.99 1.86
N ALA A 489 -3.85 -21.42 2.58
CA ALA A 489 -5.10 -20.94 2.02
C ALA A 489 -4.87 -19.75 1.06
N ALA A 490 -3.92 -18.86 1.39
CA ALA A 490 -3.59 -17.72 0.53
C ALA A 490 -3.04 -18.12 -0.85
N PRO A 491 -2.00 -18.96 -0.98
CA PRO A 491 -1.58 -19.49 -2.27
C PRO A 491 -2.68 -20.29 -2.99
N ALA A 492 -3.51 -21.04 -2.26
CA ALA A 492 -4.61 -21.76 -2.89
C ALA A 492 -5.60 -20.82 -3.57
N ALA A 493 -5.91 -19.69 -2.97
CA ALA A 493 -6.75 -18.67 -3.57
C ALA A 493 -6.05 -17.94 -4.73
N ALA A 494 -4.79 -17.56 -4.56
CA ALA A 494 -4.00 -16.88 -5.61
C ALA A 494 -3.70 -17.76 -6.83
N LEU A 495 -3.69 -19.10 -6.66
CA LEU A 495 -3.51 -20.09 -7.74
C LEU A 495 -4.86 -20.52 -8.36
N ASP A 496 -5.94 -19.80 -8.06
CA ASP A 496 -7.20 -20.05 -8.75
C ASP A 496 -7.04 -19.91 -10.27
N GLU A 497 -7.81 -20.69 -11.01
CA GLU A 497 -7.66 -20.77 -12.46
C GLU A 497 -7.92 -19.42 -13.14
N SER A 498 -8.90 -18.66 -12.65
CA SER A 498 -9.24 -17.33 -13.16
C SER A 498 -8.12 -16.33 -12.85
N GLN A 499 -7.63 -16.30 -11.61
CA GLN A 499 -6.54 -15.41 -11.19
C GLN A 499 -5.24 -15.75 -11.91
N SER A 500 -4.95 -17.03 -12.09
CA SER A 500 -3.79 -17.49 -12.84
C SER A 500 -3.84 -17.08 -14.31
N ALA A 501 -4.99 -17.24 -14.95
CA ALA A 501 -5.19 -16.85 -16.35
C ALA A 501 -5.05 -15.33 -16.54
N LYS A 502 -5.58 -14.53 -15.61
CA LYS A 502 -5.42 -13.07 -15.63
C LYS A 502 -3.95 -12.68 -15.47
N TRP A 503 -3.25 -13.26 -14.51
CA TRP A 503 -1.82 -13.00 -14.27
C TRP A 503 -0.95 -13.34 -15.48
N ASP A 504 -1.21 -14.49 -16.10
CA ASP A 504 -0.51 -14.93 -17.30
C ASP A 504 -0.80 -14.02 -18.51
N ALA A 505 -2.04 -13.51 -18.63
CA ALA A 505 -2.41 -12.54 -19.66
C ALA A 505 -1.64 -11.22 -19.48
N PHE A 506 -1.52 -10.71 -18.26
CA PHE A 506 -0.68 -9.55 -17.95
C PHE A 506 0.78 -9.78 -18.31
N SER A 507 1.39 -10.86 -17.82
CA SER A 507 2.78 -11.18 -18.11
C SER A 507 3.04 -11.31 -19.62
N SER A 508 2.08 -11.86 -20.35
CA SER A 508 2.16 -11.97 -21.81
C SER A 508 2.08 -10.59 -22.50
N ALA A 509 1.17 -9.72 -22.04
CA ALA A 509 1.05 -8.37 -22.57
C ALA A 509 2.30 -7.53 -22.29
N GLU A 510 2.83 -7.58 -21.07
CA GLU A 510 4.07 -6.92 -20.67
C GLU A 510 5.27 -7.39 -21.51
N MET A 511 5.36 -8.68 -21.78
CA MET A 511 6.40 -9.24 -22.66
C MET A 511 6.26 -8.71 -24.09
N MET A 512 5.04 -8.65 -24.63
CA MET A 512 4.79 -8.10 -25.97
C MET A 512 5.15 -6.60 -26.03
N LEU A 513 4.82 -5.82 -25.01
CA LEU A 513 5.21 -4.42 -24.94
C LEU A 513 6.73 -4.24 -24.90
N ASN A 514 7.44 -5.06 -24.12
CA ASN A 514 8.91 -5.03 -24.08
C ASN A 514 9.54 -5.35 -25.44
N VAL A 515 9.04 -6.38 -26.14
CA VAL A 515 9.53 -6.75 -27.49
C VAL A 515 9.23 -5.61 -28.48
N SER A 516 8.01 -5.10 -28.50
CA SER A 516 7.61 -3.99 -29.38
C SER A 516 8.40 -2.71 -29.11
N ALA A 517 8.72 -2.43 -27.83
CA ALA A 517 9.56 -1.30 -27.47
C ALA A 517 11.01 -1.44 -28.00
N GLY A 518 11.50 -2.66 -28.20
CA GLY A 518 12.80 -2.93 -28.85
C GLY A 518 12.78 -2.81 -30.36
N ASP A 519 11.59 -2.73 -30.98
CA ASP A 519 11.43 -2.73 -32.45
C ASP A 519 11.17 -1.30 -32.97
N THR A 520 9.94 -0.81 -32.97
CA THR A 520 9.59 0.52 -33.48
C THR A 520 8.54 1.21 -32.62
N SER A 521 8.51 2.56 -32.61
CA SER A 521 7.46 3.33 -31.94
C SER A 521 6.06 2.97 -32.47
N GLN A 522 5.92 2.82 -33.78
CA GLN A 522 4.67 2.45 -34.42
C GLN A 522 4.18 1.07 -33.95
N GLY A 523 5.07 0.08 -33.83
CA GLY A 523 4.75 -1.24 -33.31
C GLY A 523 4.24 -1.20 -31.89
N LEU A 524 4.91 -0.44 -31.01
CA LEU A 524 4.52 -0.28 -29.62
C LEU A 524 3.17 0.45 -29.47
N ALA A 525 2.96 1.55 -30.23
CA ALA A 525 1.70 2.28 -30.23
C ALA A 525 0.53 1.42 -30.71
N ALA A 526 0.74 0.60 -31.75
CA ALA A 526 -0.25 -0.35 -32.23
C ALA A 526 -0.61 -1.41 -31.19
N GLN A 527 0.37 -1.94 -30.45
CA GLN A 527 0.11 -2.90 -29.38
C GLN A 527 -0.68 -2.28 -28.22
N ILE A 528 -0.36 -1.05 -27.82
CA ILE A 528 -1.10 -0.34 -26.76
C ILE A 528 -2.56 -0.11 -27.22
N SER A 529 -2.77 0.35 -28.45
CA SER A 529 -4.11 0.57 -29.02
C SER A 529 -4.92 -0.74 -29.08
N ASP A 530 -4.29 -1.83 -29.51
CA ASP A 530 -4.92 -3.15 -29.56
C ASP A 530 -5.33 -3.65 -28.16
N LEU A 531 -4.49 -3.43 -27.14
CA LEU A 531 -4.82 -3.76 -25.73
C LEU A 531 -6.03 -2.98 -25.23
N ILE A 532 -6.09 -1.66 -25.49
CA ILE A 532 -7.21 -0.80 -25.10
C ILE A 532 -8.51 -1.30 -25.76
N ASN A 533 -8.50 -1.50 -27.07
CA ASN A 533 -9.68 -1.92 -27.83
C ASN A 533 -10.17 -3.31 -27.42
N LYS A 534 -9.27 -4.28 -27.23
CA LYS A 534 -9.62 -5.62 -26.80
C LYS A 534 -10.20 -5.65 -25.38
N SER A 535 -9.66 -4.85 -24.47
CA SER A 535 -10.15 -4.79 -23.09
C SER A 535 -11.54 -4.16 -23.01
N ALA A 536 -11.81 -3.11 -23.78
CA ALA A 536 -13.12 -2.49 -23.87
C ALA A 536 -14.18 -3.45 -24.43
N LEU A 537 -13.88 -4.17 -25.53
CA LEU A 537 -14.75 -5.18 -26.08
C LEU A 537 -15.01 -6.35 -25.11
N ALA A 538 -14.01 -6.78 -24.37
CA ALA A 538 -14.14 -7.84 -23.37
C ALA A 538 -15.12 -7.47 -22.25
N GLU A 539 -15.07 -6.23 -21.79
CA GLU A 539 -15.99 -5.74 -20.74
C GLU A 539 -17.43 -5.62 -21.26
N LEU A 540 -17.61 -5.15 -22.50
CA LEU A 540 -18.94 -5.12 -23.15
C LEU A 540 -19.54 -6.51 -23.29
N GLN A 541 -18.73 -7.50 -23.67
CA GLN A 541 -19.16 -8.89 -23.79
C GLN A 541 -19.49 -9.49 -22.42
N ALA A 542 -18.70 -9.20 -21.38
CA ALA A 542 -18.98 -9.66 -20.03
C ALA A 542 -20.34 -9.15 -19.53
N LYS A 543 -20.65 -7.86 -19.76
CA LYS A 543 -21.96 -7.27 -19.38
C LYS A 543 -23.15 -7.87 -20.15
N LYS A 544 -22.96 -8.23 -21.42
CA LYS A 544 -24.02 -8.89 -22.22
C LYS A 544 -24.24 -10.35 -21.82
N ASN A 545 -23.20 -11.03 -21.34
CA ASN A 545 -23.20 -12.47 -21.04
C ASN A 545 -23.42 -12.79 -19.54
N GLU A 546 -23.79 -11.84 -18.71
CA GLU A 546 -24.10 -12.09 -17.27
C GLU A 546 -25.15 -13.22 -17.03
N LYS A 547 -25.83 -13.69 -18.09
CA LYS A 547 -26.81 -14.78 -18.04
C LYS A 547 -26.30 -16.12 -18.58
N LEU A 548 -25.10 -16.21 -19.16
CA LEU A 548 -24.56 -17.45 -19.76
C LEU A 548 -23.07 -17.60 -19.38
N ASP A 549 -22.78 -18.64 -18.60
CA ASP A 549 -21.49 -19.27 -18.35
C ASP A 549 -20.27 -18.37 -18.05
N SER A 550 -19.88 -18.34 -16.78
CA SER A 550 -18.65 -17.76 -16.23
C SER A 550 -17.32 -18.31 -16.82
N SER A 551 -17.39 -19.21 -17.81
CA SER A 551 -16.21 -19.86 -18.40
C SER A 551 -15.55 -19.07 -19.53
N SER A 552 -16.26 -18.13 -20.19
CA SER A 552 -15.73 -17.43 -21.36
C SER A 552 -14.96 -16.14 -21.04
N SER A 553 -15.05 -15.61 -19.82
CA SER A 553 -14.36 -14.38 -19.40
C SER A 553 -13.01 -14.63 -18.69
N ARG A 554 -12.54 -15.88 -18.62
CA ARG A 554 -11.30 -16.23 -17.92
C ARG A 554 -10.08 -15.66 -18.60
N GLY A 555 -9.31 -14.84 -17.88
CA GLY A 555 -8.03 -14.29 -18.34
C GLY A 555 -8.14 -13.08 -19.25
N LEU A 556 -9.30 -12.44 -19.38
CA LEU A 556 -9.43 -11.18 -20.09
C LEU A 556 -8.97 -10.02 -19.22
N LEU A 557 -8.16 -9.12 -19.81
CA LEU A 557 -7.74 -7.88 -19.17
C LEU A 557 -8.89 -6.87 -19.21
N SER A 558 -9.11 -6.15 -18.11
CA SER A 558 -10.07 -5.05 -18.03
C SER A 558 -9.51 -3.78 -18.69
N PHE A 559 -10.34 -2.78 -18.89
CA PHE A 559 -9.90 -1.48 -19.37
C PHE A 559 -8.92 -0.80 -18.41
N ARG A 560 -9.13 -0.92 -17.10
CA ARG A 560 -8.17 -0.46 -16.07
C ARG A 560 -6.80 -1.13 -16.24
N ASP A 561 -6.80 -2.43 -16.48
CA ASP A 561 -5.58 -3.20 -16.72
C ASP A 561 -4.85 -2.71 -17.99
N ALA A 562 -5.58 -2.40 -19.06
CA ALA A 562 -5.02 -1.84 -20.28
C ALA A 562 -4.43 -0.42 -20.08
N LEU A 563 -5.03 0.40 -19.21
CA LEU A 563 -4.47 1.71 -18.86
C LEU A 563 -3.16 1.59 -18.08
N LEU A 564 -3.05 0.63 -17.15
CA LEU A 564 -1.77 0.35 -16.46
C LEU A 564 -0.70 -0.10 -17.45
N LEU A 565 -1.05 -0.97 -18.39
CA LEU A 565 -0.14 -1.39 -19.47
C LEU A 565 0.23 -0.23 -20.41
N THR A 566 -0.67 0.73 -20.61
CA THR A 566 -0.38 1.97 -21.34
C THR A 566 0.69 2.80 -20.62
N VAL A 567 0.60 2.93 -19.30
CA VAL A 567 1.64 3.57 -18.48
C VAL A 567 2.99 2.86 -18.68
N VAL A 568 3.03 1.54 -18.56
CA VAL A 568 4.25 0.75 -18.80
C VAL A 568 4.78 0.97 -20.22
N GLY A 569 3.90 0.94 -21.23
CA GLY A 569 4.26 1.17 -22.62
C GLY A 569 4.87 2.57 -22.86
N TYR A 570 4.32 3.61 -22.23
CA TYR A 570 4.86 4.97 -22.32
C TYR A 570 6.23 5.13 -21.69
N ILE A 571 6.47 4.50 -20.54
CA ILE A 571 7.79 4.50 -19.89
C ILE A 571 8.79 3.76 -20.78
N LEU A 572 8.44 2.58 -21.30
CA LEU A 572 9.28 1.81 -22.21
C LEU A 572 9.57 2.58 -23.51
N ALA A 573 8.57 3.25 -24.08
CA ALA A 573 8.75 4.10 -25.26
C ALA A 573 9.73 5.23 -24.99
N GLY A 574 9.59 5.92 -23.85
CA GLY A 574 10.51 6.95 -23.42
C GLY A 574 11.94 6.44 -23.26
N GLU A 575 12.14 5.17 -22.94
CA GLU A 575 13.46 4.56 -22.81
C GLU A 575 14.13 4.23 -24.14
N ASN A 576 13.36 3.89 -25.16
CA ASN A 576 13.87 3.36 -26.42
C ASN A 576 13.75 4.33 -27.59
N PHE A 577 12.82 5.28 -27.54
CA PHE A 577 12.57 6.20 -28.66
C PHE A 577 12.92 7.65 -28.30
N PRO A 578 13.57 8.38 -29.20
CA PRO A 578 13.84 9.80 -29.00
C PRO A 578 12.53 10.59 -29.01
N THR A 579 12.44 11.60 -28.17
CA THR A 579 11.31 12.54 -28.17
C THR A 579 11.28 13.31 -29.50
N ALA A 580 10.23 13.12 -30.26
CA ALA A 580 10.05 13.78 -31.56
C ALA A 580 9.32 15.12 -31.39
N GLY A 581 9.96 16.16 -30.82
CA GLY A 581 9.46 17.55 -30.88
C GLY A 581 8.08 17.87 -30.25
N SER A 582 7.28 16.87 -29.93
CA SER A 582 5.91 16.98 -29.38
C SER A 582 5.86 16.83 -27.86
N GLY A 583 7.00 16.65 -27.19
CA GLY A 583 7.07 16.41 -25.75
C GLY A 583 6.86 14.96 -25.33
N GLY A 584 6.37 14.07 -26.19
CA GLY A 584 6.13 12.66 -25.95
C GLY A 584 7.00 11.72 -26.78
N PRO A 585 7.02 10.42 -26.51
CA PRO A 585 7.84 9.44 -27.22
C PRO A 585 7.24 9.01 -28.56
N PHE A 586 5.96 9.26 -28.79
CA PHE A 586 5.23 8.91 -30.01
C PHE A 586 5.04 10.11 -30.93
N SER A 587 4.86 9.85 -32.23
CA SER A 587 4.48 10.87 -33.20
C SER A 587 3.05 11.38 -32.93
N TRP A 588 2.72 12.57 -33.46
CA TRP A 588 1.38 13.12 -33.30
C TRP A 588 0.27 12.19 -33.83
N GLN A 589 0.52 11.46 -34.92
CA GLN A 589 -0.44 10.52 -35.49
C GLN A 589 -0.63 9.29 -34.57
N GLU A 590 0.45 8.70 -34.07
CA GLU A 590 0.41 7.56 -33.16
C GLU A 590 -0.32 7.92 -31.88
N GLU A 591 -0.03 9.10 -31.33
CA GLU A 591 -0.69 9.56 -30.10
C GLU A 591 -2.17 9.86 -30.31
N HIS A 592 -2.53 10.42 -31.46
CA HIS A 592 -3.94 10.66 -31.80
C HIS A 592 -4.74 9.35 -31.85
N PHE A 593 -4.20 8.29 -32.45
CA PHE A 593 -4.85 6.98 -32.46
C PHE A 593 -5.04 6.41 -31.04
N LEU A 594 -4.05 6.57 -30.17
CA LEU A 594 -4.17 6.12 -28.78
C LEU A 594 -5.23 6.91 -28.02
N LYS A 595 -5.31 8.22 -28.20
CA LYS A 595 -6.33 9.08 -27.59
C LYS A 595 -7.74 8.70 -28.04
N GLU A 596 -7.95 8.55 -29.36
CA GLU A 596 -9.25 8.12 -29.87
C GLU A 596 -9.64 6.73 -29.37
N ALA A 597 -8.72 5.76 -29.29
CA ALA A 597 -9.00 4.45 -28.73
C ALA A 597 -9.49 4.52 -27.28
N ILE A 598 -8.90 5.41 -26.44
CA ILE A 598 -9.36 5.61 -25.07
C ILE A 598 -10.72 6.31 -25.04
N VAL A 599 -10.92 7.35 -25.87
CA VAL A 599 -12.20 8.06 -25.97
C VAL A 599 -13.32 7.10 -26.37
N ASP A 600 -13.10 6.28 -27.38
CA ASP A 600 -14.08 5.30 -27.87
C ASP A 600 -14.38 4.24 -26.79
N ALA A 601 -13.35 3.71 -26.11
CA ALA A 601 -13.51 2.74 -25.03
C ALA A 601 -14.36 3.29 -23.86
N VAL A 602 -14.16 4.55 -23.49
CA VAL A 602 -14.93 5.23 -22.42
C VAL A 602 -16.35 5.52 -22.88
N LEU A 603 -16.56 5.96 -24.12
CA LEU A 603 -17.92 6.22 -24.66
C LEU A 603 -18.77 4.95 -24.75
N GLU A 604 -18.15 3.82 -25.12
CA GLU A 604 -18.83 2.53 -25.20
C GLU A 604 -19.15 1.95 -23.83
N ASN A 605 -18.28 2.19 -22.85
CA ASN A 605 -18.40 1.62 -21.51
C ASN A 605 -17.96 2.59 -20.40
N PRO A 606 -18.77 3.63 -20.10
CA PRO A 606 -18.42 4.64 -19.10
C PRO A 606 -18.12 4.09 -17.72
N SER A 607 -18.84 3.04 -17.29
CA SER A 607 -18.66 2.43 -15.97
C SER A 607 -17.37 1.63 -15.83
N ALA A 608 -16.74 1.18 -16.92
CA ALA A 608 -15.41 0.58 -16.91
C ALA A 608 -14.31 1.59 -16.55
N GLY A 609 -14.58 2.86 -16.82
CA GLY A 609 -13.71 3.98 -16.53
C GLY A 609 -14.02 4.70 -15.23
N ASN A 610 -14.38 4.01 -14.12
CA ASN A 610 -14.51 4.66 -12.81
C ASN A 610 -13.15 5.19 -12.32
N LEU A 611 -12.57 6.05 -13.17
CA LEU A 611 -11.24 6.64 -13.04
C LEU A 611 -11.39 8.03 -12.45
N LYS A 612 -10.56 8.36 -11.49
CA LYS A 612 -10.63 9.67 -10.84
C LYS A 612 -10.41 10.84 -11.81
N PHE A 613 -9.68 10.64 -12.91
CA PHE A 613 -9.52 11.70 -13.93
C PHE A 613 -10.80 11.94 -14.74
N LEU A 614 -11.78 11.04 -14.72
CA LEU A 614 -13.12 11.20 -15.30
C LEU A 614 -14.17 11.67 -14.28
N ASN A 615 -13.78 11.98 -13.03
CA ASN A 615 -14.72 12.43 -12.00
C ASN A 615 -15.56 13.62 -12.48
N GLY A 616 -16.87 13.53 -12.27
CA GLY A 616 -17.86 14.49 -12.74
C GLY A 616 -18.37 14.23 -14.16
N LEU A 617 -17.66 13.45 -14.97
CA LEU A 617 -18.05 13.14 -16.33
C LEU A 617 -18.72 11.77 -16.48
N THR A 618 -18.42 10.83 -15.55
CA THR A 618 -18.88 9.44 -15.62
C THR A 618 -20.40 9.33 -15.54
N GLU A 619 -21.03 10.09 -14.65
CA GLU A 619 -22.50 10.08 -14.47
C GLU A 619 -23.22 10.63 -15.70
N GLU A 620 -22.66 11.66 -16.34
CA GLU A 620 -23.20 12.24 -17.57
C GLU A 620 -23.07 11.28 -18.74
N LEU A 621 -21.91 10.61 -18.87
CA LEU A 621 -21.68 9.58 -19.89
C LEU A 621 -22.61 8.37 -19.72
N GLU A 622 -22.85 7.92 -18.48
CA GLU A 622 -23.80 6.84 -18.18
C GLU A 622 -25.24 7.25 -18.51
N SER A 623 -25.62 8.47 -18.18
CA SER A 623 -26.95 9.01 -18.49
C SER A 623 -27.19 9.07 -19.99
N ARG A 624 -26.17 9.45 -20.78
CA ARG A 624 -26.21 9.43 -22.25
C ARG A 624 -26.35 8.00 -22.78
N LEU A 625 -25.53 7.08 -22.32
CA LEU A 625 -25.59 5.68 -22.77
C LEU A 625 -26.94 5.04 -22.50
N ASN A 626 -27.57 5.37 -21.37
CA ASN A 626 -28.90 4.88 -21.02
C ASN A 626 -29.99 5.51 -21.91
N ARG A 627 -29.84 6.77 -22.33
CA ARG A 627 -30.75 7.40 -23.32
C ARG A 627 -30.65 6.70 -24.66
N LEU A 628 -29.47 6.51 -25.21
CA LEU A 628 -29.26 5.81 -26.49
C LEU A 628 -29.87 4.39 -26.47
N LYS A 629 -29.67 3.64 -25.38
CA LYS A 629 -30.28 2.30 -25.25
C LYS A 629 -31.82 2.33 -25.17
N SER A 630 -32.41 3.39 -24.66
CA SER A 630 -33.88 3.53 -24.59
C SER A 630 -34.48 3.93 -25.92
N GLU A 631 -33.73 4.56 -26.80
CA GLU A 631 -34.12 4.91 -28.17
C GLU A 631 -34.08 3.70 -29.08
N ASP A 632 -33.01 2.90 -29.06
CA ASP A 632 -32.89 1.63 -29.80
C ASP A 632 -33.98 0.62 -29.45
N THR A 633 -34.51 0.67 -28.21
CA THR A 633 -35.62 -0.20 -27.79
C THR A 633 -36.99 0.30 -28.28
N LYS A 634 -37.12 1.54 -28.75
CA LYS A 634 -38.38 2.08 -29.30
C LYS A 634 -38.53 1.88 -30.82
N GLU A 635 -37.42 1.54 -31.50
CA GLU A 635 -37.39 1.33 -32.95
C GLU A 635 -37.50 -0.14 -33.39
N THR A 636 -37.92 -1.10 -32.55
CA THR A 636 -38.32 -2.41 -33.03
C THR A 636 -39.74 -2.36 -33.57
N PRO A 637 -39.96 -2.32 -34.86
CA PRO A 637 -41.29 -2.51 -35.41
C PRO A 637 -41.71 -3.96 -35.17
N SER A 638 -42.94 -4.12 -34.70
CA SER A 638 -43.61 -5.40 -34.63
C SER A 638 -43.55 -6.13 -35.98
N ASP A 639 -43.04 -7.35 -35.97
CA ASP A 639 -43.09 -8.30 -37.05
C ASP A 639 -44.55 -8.49 -37.47
N ASP A 640 -44.90 -7.94 -38.60
CA ASP A 640 -45.99 -8.51 -39.44
C ASP A 640 -45.91 -7.92 -40.87
N GLN A 641 -45.81 -8.84 -41.81
CA GLN A 641 -46.04 -8.72 -43.25
C GLN A 641 -44.96 -8.07 -44.15
N LEU A 642 -44.19 -8.96 -44.69
CA LEU A 642 -43.49 -8.77 -45.97
C LEU A 642 -44.49 -8.55 -47.10
N ASP A 643 -44.68 -7.32 -47.57
CA ASP A 643 -45.18 -7.02 -48.91
C ASP A 643 -44.00 -6.69 -49.85
N ILE A 644 -43.77 -7.66 -50.70
CA ILE A 644 -42.81 -7.56 -51.82
C ILE A 644 -43.57 -6.95 -52.98
N ASP A 645 -43.71 -5.61 -53.04
CA ASP A 645 -44.04 -4.87 -54.24
C ASP A 645 -43.96 -3.35 -54.03
N ALA A 646 -42.71 -2.82 -54.04
CA ALA A 646 -42.46 -1.38 -54.30
C ALA A 646 -40.98 -1.15 -54.57
N LEU A 647 -40.52 -1.72 -55.65
CA LEU A 647 -39.38 -1.20 -56.40
C LEU A 647 -39.92 -0.38 -57.54
N ASP A 648 -40.04 0.91 -57.32
CA ASP A 648 -40.03 1.98 -58.34
C ASP A 648 -40.73 3.21 -57.79
N GLU A 649 -39.96 4.16 -57.21
CA GLU A 649 -40.34 5.56 -57.24
C GLU A 649 -39.12 6.44 -56.97
N ASP A 650 -38.95 7.46 -57.80
CA ASP A 650 -37.88 8.41 -57.92
C ASP A 650 -37.61 9.25 -56.67
N PRO A 651 -36.31 9.55 -56.36
CA PRO A 651 -35.93 10.35 -55.18
C PRO A 651 -36.11 11.87 -55.30
N TRP A 652 -36.77 12.38 -56.32
CA TRP A 652 -36.80 13.82 -56.63
C TRP A 652 -38.19 14.46 -56.80
N GLY A 653 -39.09 14.24 -55.88
CA GLY A 653 -40.39 14.91 -56.02
C GLY A 653 -41.19 14.98 -54.75
N LYS A 654 -40.89 15.94 -53.91
CA LYS A 654 -41.87 16.62 -53.06
C LYS A 654 -41.27 17.82 -52.34
N TRP A 655 -41.46 18.96 -52.94
CA TRP A 655 -41.49 20.25 -52.28
C TRP A 655 -42.96 20.58 -52.08
N GLY A 656 -43.42 20.72 -50.85
CA GLY A 656 -44.74 21.24 -50.58
C GLY A 656 -45.23 20.98 -49.17
N ASP A 657 -45.40 22.08 -48.45
CA ASP A 657 -46.15 22.30 -47.21
C ASP A 657 -45.55 21.83 -45.91
N GLU A 658 -44.69 22.70 -45.41
CA GLU A 658 -44.33 22.82 -43.99
C GLU A 658 -45.36 23.72 -43.29
N GLU A 659 -46.19 23.17 -42.42
CA GLU A 659 -46.76 23.88 -41.28
C GLU A 659 -46.88 22.89 -40.12
N ASP A 660 -46.29 23.28 -38.96
CA ASP A 660 -46.43 22.67 -37.63
C ASP A 660 -45.57 21.44 -37.22
N GLU A 661 -44.24 21.59 -37.21
CA GLU A 661 -43.37 20.75 -36.34
C GLU A 661 -42.17 21.55 -35.75
N GLU A 662 -42.41 22.79 -35.26
CA GLU A 662 -41.30 23.60 -34.69
C GLU A 662 -40.87 23.22 -33.30
N ASP A 663 -41.56 22.35 -32.54
CA ASP A 663 -41.24 22.02 -31.15
C ASP A 663 -40.34 20.77 -30.98
N ASN A 664 -40.14 19.96 -32.02
CA ASN A 664 -39.35 18.71 -31.90
C ASN A 664 -37.92 18.84 -32.45
N ASP A 665 -37.63 19.87 -33.24
CA ASP A 665 -36.29 20.08 -33.82
C ASP A 665 -35.34 20.82 -32.87
N ASN A 666 -35.85 21.65 -31.94
CA ASN A 666 -35.01 22.32 -30.95
C ASN A 666 -34.50 21.34 -29.88
N SER A 667 -35.27 20.33 -29.49
CA SER A 667 -34.79 19.31 -28.51
C SER A 667 -33.67 18.42 -29.09
N LYS A 668 -33.81 18.05 -30.36
CA LYS A 668 -32.76 17.26 -31.06
C LYS A 668 -31.49 18.08 -31.35
N ALA A 669 -31.60 19.38 -31.58
CA ALA A 669 -30.46 20.25 -31.77
C ALA A 669 -29.71 20.51 -30.46
N ASP A 670 -30.43 20.70 -29.33
CA ASP A 670 -29.84 20.85 -27.99
C ASP A 670 -29.19 19.55 -27.52
N GLU A 671 -29.82 18.40 -27.72
CA GLU A 671 -29.24 17.09 -27.41
C GLU A 671 -27.99 16.78 -28.22
N SER A 672 -27.93 17.17 -29.51
CA SER A 672 -26.75 17.04 -30.35
C SER A 672 -25.62 17.97 -29.89
N TYR A 673 -25.96 19.14 -29.35
CA TYR A 673 -24.96 20.07 -28.79
C TYR A 673 -24.38 19.58 -27.49
N ASP A 674 -25.19 19.08 -26.55
CA ASP A 674 -24.76 18.50 -25.29
C ASP A 674 -23.87 17.28 -25.50
N ASP A 675 -24.20 16.43 -26.47
CA ASP A 675 -23.39 15.28 -26.84
C ASP A 675 -22.02 15.66 -27.42
N MET A 676 -21.97 16.73 -28.19
CA MET A 676 -20.72 17.26 -28.73
C MET A 676 -19.87 17.88 -27.63
N GLN A 677 -20.48 18.59 -26.70
CA GLN A 677 -19.78 19.19 -25.57
C GLN A 677 -19.18 18.11 -24.66
N LEU A 678 -19.97 17.09 -24.32
CA LEU A 678 -19.51 15.96 -23.49
C LEU A 678 -18.32 15.23 -24.14
N LYS A 679 -18.35 15.04 -25.43
CA LYS A 679 -17.25 14.43 -26.18
C LYS A 679 -15.99 15.32 -26.21
N LEU A 680 -16.15 16.65 -26.24
CA LEU A 680 -15.04 17.60 -26.13
C LEU A 680 -14.43 17.56 -24.73
N ASP A 681 -15.26 17.58 -23.69
CA ASP A 681 -14.80 17.53 -22.30
C ASP A 681 -14.05 16.21 -22.02
N LEU A 682 -14.54 15.09 -22.56
CA LEU A 682 -13.83 13.81 -22.48
C LEU A 682 -12.46 13.86 -23.16
N ARG A 683 -12.38 14.48 -24.35
CA ARG A 683 -11.11 14.65 -25.06
C ARG A 683 -10.12 15.51 -24.28
N ASP A 684 -10.57 16.60 -23.66
CA ASP A 684 -9.73 17.44 -22.83
C ASP A 684 -9.18 16.68 -21.60
N ARG A 685 -9.99 15.81 -20.99
CA ARG A 685 -9.54 14.93 -19.91
C ARG A 685 -8.50 13.92 -20.41
N VAL A 686 -8.73 13.31 -21.56
CA VAL A 686 -7.77 12.38 -22.16
C VAL A 686 -6.48 13.11 -22.55
N ASP A 687 -6.54 14.34 -23.07
CA ASP A 687 -5.36 15.16 -23.36
C ASP A 687 -4.54 15.45 -22.07
N SER A 688 -5.21 15.72 -20.97
CA SER A 688 -4.55 15.91 -19.67
C SER A 688 -3.88 14.63 -19.19
N PHE A 689 -4.51 13.48 -19.40
CA PHE A 689 -3.92 12.17 -19.12
C PHE A 689 -2.65 11.92 -19.97
N PHE A 690 -2.67 12.27 -21.23
CA PHE A 690 -1.49 12.12 -22.10
C PHE A 690 -0.34 13.07 -21.73
N LYS A 691 -0.62 14.30 -21.27
CA LYS A 691 0.41 15.17 -20.69
C LYS A 691 1.09 14.52 -19.47
N PHE A 692 0.33 13.80 -18.66
CA PHE A 692 0.88 13.01 -17.58
C PHE A 692 1.75 11.84 -18.08
N LEU A 693 1.30 11.09 -19.08
CA LEU A 693 2.09 10.01 -19.69
C LEU A 693 3.40 10.53 -20.30
N HIS A 694 3.42 11.76 -20.84
CA HIS A 694 4.64 12.41 -21.31
C HIS A 694 5.64 12.66 -20.18
N LYS A 695 5.16 13.07 -19.00
CA LYS A 695 6.03 13.20 -17.81
C LYS A 695 6.63 11.86 -17.42
N LEU A 696 5.83 10.78 -17.44
CA LEU A 696 6.33 9.42 -17.16
C LEU A 696 7.38 8.97 -18.17
N SER A 697 7.17 9.22 -19.45
CA SER A 697 8.13 8.86 -20.51
C SER A 697 9.48 9.58 -20.33
N SER A 698 9.50 10.75 -19.70
CA SER A 698 10.73 11.52 -19.42
C SER A 698 11.64 10.86 -18.38
N LEU A 699 11.16 9.88 -17.63
CA LEU A 699 11.97 9.08 -16.69
C LEU A 699 13.15 8.37 -17.40
N ARG A 700 13.04 8.17 -18.69
CA ARG A 700 14.08 7.59 -19.54
C ARG A 700 15.46 8.21 -19.37
N THR A 701 15.57 9.54 -19.46
CA THR A 701 16.85 10.23 -19.52
C THR A 701 17.68 10.08 -18.25
N ARG A 702 17.09 9.60 -17.17
CA ARG A 702 17.71 9.47 -15.86
C ARG A 702 18.20 8.07 -15.57
N ASN A 703 17.54 7.05 -16.13
CA ASN A 703 17.86 5.65 -15.90
C ASN A 703 18.84 5.08 -16.92
N VAL A 704 19.08 5.78 -18.03
CA VAL A 704 20.04 5.39 -19.07
C VAL A 704 21.41 5.00 -18.51
N PRO A 705 22.04 5.77 -17.59
CA PRO A 705 23.37 5.41 -17.06
C PRO A 705 23.36 4.09 -16.26
N LEU A 706 22.24 3.72 -15.66
CA LEU A 706 22.10 2.47 -14.91
C LEU A 706 21.84 1.26 -15.84
N ARG A 707 21.43 1.53 -17.08
CA ARG A 707 21.10 0.51 -18.10
C ARG A 707 22.25 0.22 -19.05
N GLU A 708 23.00 1.22 -19.46
CA GLU A 708 24.05 1.08 -20.49
C GLU A 708 25.14 0.05 -20.13
N GLY A 709 25.37 -0.21 -18.85
CA GLY A 709 26.28 -1.29 -18.44
C GLY A 709 25.76 -2.71 -18.70
N SER A 710 24.47 -2.90 -18.88
CA SER A 710 23.84 -4.22 -19.11
C SER A 710 23.72 -4.58 -20.60
N LEU A 711 23.74 -3.59 -21.51
CA LEU A 711 23.63 -3.80 -22.95
C LEU A 711 24.95 -4.21 -23.61
N ALA A 712 26.10 -4.07 -22.90
CA ALA A 712 27.41 -4.43 -23.41
C ALA A 712 27.75 -5.93 -23.31
N SER A 713 26.89 -6.76 -22.71
CA SER A 713 27.04 -8.20 -22.75
C SER A 713 26.37 -8.73 -24.01
N GLU A 714 27.14 -8.85 -25.09
CA GLU A 714 26.74 -9.40 -26.39
C GLU A 714 26.29 -10.88 -26.37
N SER A 715 25.98 -11.45 -25.20
CA SER A 715 25.62 -12.85 -25.02
C SER A 715 24.18 -13.10 -24.51
N SER A 716 23.31 -12.08 -24.46
CA SER A 716 21.92 -12.32 -24.09
C SER A 716 21.16 -12.94 -25.26
N PHE A 717 20.97 -14.24 -25.23
CA PHE A 717 20.03 -14.93 -26.13
C PHE A 717 18.62 -14.37 -25.93
N PRO A 718 17.81 -14.15 -26.99
CA PRO A 718 16.41 -13.82 -26.85
C PRO A 718 15.68 -14.96 -26.10
N GLY A 719 15.35 -14.75 -24.86
CA GLY A 719 14.74 -15.74 -23.99
C GLY A 719 15.46 -15.95 -22.64
N ASP A 720 16.54 -15.23 -22.39
CA ASP A 720 17.20 -15.25 -21.08
C ASP A 720 16.34 -14.51 -20.05
N PRO A 721 15.81 -15.18 -19.00
CA PRO A 721 15.01 -14.55 -17.96
C PRO A 721 15.79 -13.49 -17.15
N SER A 722 17.13 -13.46 -17.26
CA SER A 722 17.97 -12.46 -16.61
C SER A 722 17.85 -11.07 -17.25
N GLY A 723 17.40 -10.95 -18.50
CA GLY A 723 17.22 -9.67 -19.21
C GLY A 723 16.15 -8.74 -18.62
N ASN A 724 15.29 -9.23 -17.71
CA ASN A 724 14.15 -8.48 -17.19
C ASN A 724 14.23 -8.22 -15.67
N LYS A 725 15.44 -8.12 -15.12
CA LYS A 725 15.67 -7.83 -13.69
C LYS A 725 15.39 -6.36 -13.35
N GLY A 726 14.77 -6.14 -12.18
CA GLY A 726 14.44 -4.79 -11.68
C GLY A 726 15.66 -3.93 -11.35
N LEU A 727 15.41 -2.66 -11.03
CA LEU A 727 16.45 -1.70 -10.69
C LEU A 727 17.29 -2.15 -9.49
N LEU A 728 16.66 -2.66 -8.43
CA LEU A 728 17.37 -3.04 -7.21
C LEU A 728 18.37 -4.18 -7.45
N TYR A 729 18.01 -5.17 -8.24
CA TYR A 729 18.95 -6.24 -8.63
C TYR A 729 20.20 -5.68 -9.30
N ARG A 730 20.01 -4.86 -10.33
CA ARG A 730 21.11 -4.25 -11.10
C ARG A 730 21.97 -3.33 -10.24
N LEU A 731 21.32 -2.55 -9.38
CA LEU A 731 22.00 -1.62 -8.49
C LEU A 731 22.88 -2.36 -7.47
N ILE A 732 22.35 -3.41 -6.83
CA ILE A 732 23.10 -4.22 -5.86
C ILE A 732 24.22 -4.97 -6.55
N THR A 733 24.00 -5.55 -7.73
CA THR A 733 25.05 -6.21 -8.52
C THR A 733 26.20 -5.25 -8.80
N LYS A 734 25.93 -4.02 -9.28
CA LYS A 734 26.95 -3.00 -9.52
C LYS A 734 27.68 -2.56 -8.24
N VAL A 735 26.93 -2.37 -7.15
CA VAL A 735 27.52 -2.08 -5.83
C VAL A 735 28.52 -3.16 -5.44
N LEU A 736 28.11 -4.41 -5.50
CA LEU A 736 28.93 -5.56 -5.07
C LEU A 736 30.12 -5.81 -5.98
N SER A 737 29.99 -5.51 -7.28
CA SER A 737 31.08 -5.52 -8.25
C SER A 737 32.02 -4.31 -8.13
N LYS A 738 31.73 -3.36 -7.24
CA LYS A 738 32.48 -2.09 -7.07
C LYS A 738 32.52 -1.22 -8.33
N GLU A 739 31.49 -1.34 -9.17
CA GLU A 739 31.32 -0.49 -10.34
C GLU A 739 30.87 0.92 -9.93
N GLU A 740 31.23 1.91 -10.72
CA GLU A 740 30.75 3.27 -10.52
C GLU A 740 29.28 3.37 -10.93
N ILE A 741 28.46 3.93 -10.03
CA ILE A 741 27.05 4.12 -10.27
C ILE A 741 26.81 5.61 -10.50
N PRO A 742 26.42 6.02 -11.71
CA PRO A 742 26.12 7.42 -12.03
C PRO A 742 24.99 7.95 -11.15
N GLY A 743 25.16 9.15 -10.62
CA GLY A 743 24.15 9.79 -9.76
C GLY A 743 24.11 9.30 -8.30
N LEU A 744 24.94 8.32 -7.93
CA LEU A 744 25.04 7.88 -6.54
C LEU A 744 25.85 8.91 -5.74
N GLU A 745 25.19 9.52 -4.76
CA GLU A 745 25.84 10.51 -3.88
C GLU A 745 26.15 9.91 -2.52
N TYR A 746 27.34 10.22 -2.00
CA TYR A 746 27.77 9.87 -0.64
C TYR A 746 27.61 11.08 0.28
N HIS A 747 26.93 10.89 1.42
CA HIS A 747 26.70 11.90 2.44
C HIS A 747 27.71 11.73 3.58
N SER A 748 28.65 12.68 3.71
CA SER A 748 29.61 12.69 4.80
C SER A 748 29.17 13.61 5.93
N SER A 749 29.23 13.16 7.19
CA SER A 749 28.91 13.98 8.35
C SER A 749 29.76 15.26 8.38
N THR A 750 29.19 16.34 8.94
CA THR A 750 29.84 17.63 9.08
C THR A 750 31.17 17.51 9.86
N VAL A 751 31.23 16.61 10.83
CA VAL A 751 32.44 16.25 11.60
C VAL A 751 33.48 15.61 10.70
N GLY A 752 33.08 14.69 9.82
CA GLY A 752 33.98 14.09 8.83
C GLY A 752 34.56 15.09 7.86
N ARG A 753 33.81 16.16 7.50
CA ARG A 753 34.29 17.26 6.65
C ARG A 753 35.36 18.11 7.37
N LEU A 754 35.16 18.42 8.66
CA LEU A 754 36.11 19.19 9.46
C LEU A 754 37.44 18.44 9.63
N PHE A 755 37.41 17.13 9.89
CA PHE A 755 38.61 16.30 9.94
C PHE A 755 39.32 16.20 8.58
N LYS A 756 38.55 16.11 7.47
CA LYS A 756 39.13 16.09 6.11
C LYS A 756 39.83 17.41 5.75
N SER A 757 39.31 18.56 6.19
CA SER A 757 39.94 19.87 5.93
C SER A 757 41.20 20.09 6.76
N GLY A 758 41.31 19.49 7.95
CA GLY A 758 42.50 19.61 8.84
C GLY A 758 43.66 18.72 8.43
N PHE A 759 43.40 17.53 7.90
CA PHE A 759 44.43 16.55 7.53
C PHE A 759 44.79 16.53 6.03
N GLY A 760 44.05 17.24 5.18
CA GLY A 760 44.33 17.34 3.74
C GLY A 760 45.70 17.89 3.36
N ARG A 761 46.44 18.50 4.32
CA ARG A 761 47.84 18.95 4.13
C ARG A 761 48.89 17.84 4.21
N PHE A 762 48.51 16.63 4.62
CA PHE A 762 49.45 15.50 4.80
C PHE A 762 49.32 14.39 3.75
N GLY A 763 48.60 14.59 2.65
CA GLY A 763 48.63 13.66 1.49
C GLY A 763 48.01 12.28 1.71
N LEU A 764 47.43 12.02 2.89
CA LEU A 764 46.64 10.80 3.19
C LEU A 764 45.16 11.03 2.87
N GLY A 765 44.79 11.08 1.58
CA GLY A 765 43.43 11.08 1.14
C GLY A 765 42.77 9.74 1.55
N GLN A 766 41.98 9.72 2.59
CA GLN A 766 41.13 8.57 2.87
C GLN A 766 40.20 8.35 1.66
N ALA A 767 40.23 7.14 1.10
CA ALA A 767 39.33 6.74 0.03
C ALA A 767 37.88 6.96 0.48
N LYS A 768 37.01 7.38 -0.43
CA LYS A 768 35.57 7.46 -0.13
C LYS A 768 35.10 6.08 0.33
N PRO A 769 34.28 5.97 1.41
CA PRO A 769 33.69 4.71 1.79
C PRO A 769 32.92 4.14 0.60
N SER A 770 32.99 2.81 0.42
CA SER A 770 32.21 2.09 -0.56
C SER A 770 31.15 1.27 0.14
N LEU A 771 29.95 1.17 -0.44
CA LEU A 771 28.89 0.26 0.02
C LEU A 771 29.39 -1.19 0.04
N ALA A 772 30.19 -1.59 -0.95
CA ALA A 772 30.75 -2.93 -1.05
C ALA A 772 31.73 -3.31 0.09
N ASP A 773 32.23 -2.33 0.83
CA ASP A 773 33.15 -2.58 1.96
C ASP A 773 32.40 -2.77 3.28
N GLN A 774 31.06 -2.60 3.28
CA GLN A 774 30.23 -2.77 4.46
C GLN A 774 29.79 -4.22 4.62
N SER A 775 29.77 -4.70 5.87
CA SER A 775 29.28 -6.05 6.18
C SER A 775 27.74 -6.13 6.21
N VAL A 776 27.08 -4.97 6.30
CA VAL A 776 25.63 -4.82 6.26
C VAL A 776 25.29 -3.72 5.27
N ILE A 777 24.36 -4.01 4.38
CA ILE A 777 23.79 -3.02 3.46
C ILE A 777 22.29 -2.95 3.76
N LEU A 778 21.82 -1.77 4.12
CA LEU A 778 20.39 -1.46 4.22
C LEU A 778 20.00 -0.69 2.96
N VAL A 779 19.12 -1.27 2.15
CA VAL A 779 18.50 -0.58 1.00
C VAL A 779 17.13 -0.10 1.42
N PHE A 780 16.83 1.17 1.25
CA PHE A 780 15.52 1.72 1.55
C PHE A 780 14.95 2.48 0.36
N VAL A 781 13.77 2.04 -0.13
CA VAL A 781 13.12 2.63 -1.30
C VAL A 781 12.03 3.61 -0.83
N ILE A 782 12.23 4.87 -1.16
CA ILE A 782 11.28 5.94 -0.84
C ILE A 782 10.20 5.95 -1.93
N GLY A 783 8.97 5.69 -1.53
CA GLY A 783 7.82 5.51 -2.42
C GLY A 783 7.30 4.08 -2.47
N GLY A 784 8.04 3.09 -1.92
CA GLY A 784 7.60 1.71 -1.75
C GLY A 784 8.37 0.67 -2.54
N ILE A 785 8.21 -0.59 -2.15
CA ILE A 785 8.83 -1.79 -2.76
C ILE A 785 7.80 -2.88 -3.01
N ASN A 786 8.13 -3.88 -3.82
CA ASN A 786 7.34 -5.11 -3.95
C ASN A 786 8.15 -6.37 -3.58
N GLY A 787 7.48 -7.51 -3.48
CA GLY A 787 8.11 -8.76 -3.09
C GLY A 787 9.13 -9.26 -4.11
N ARG A 788 8.88 -9.03 -5.41
CA ARG A 788 9.82 -9.36 -6.47
C ARG A 788 11.16 -8.64 -6.29
N GLU A 789 11.14 -7.36 -5.96
CA GLU A 789 12.37 -6.58 -5.73
C GLU A 789 13.15 -7.09 -4.52
N VAL A 790 12.45 -7.48 -3.44
CA VAL A 790 13.08 -8.11 -2.28
C VAL A 790 13.77 -9.43 -2.66
N MET A 791 13.08 -10.28 -3.41
CA MET A 791 13.61 -11.54 -3.91
C MET A 791 14.84 -11.32 -4.82
N GLU A 792 14.71 -10.44 -5.81
CA GLU A 792 15.78 -10.14 -6.76
C GLU A 792 17.00 -9.50 -6.09
N ALA A 793 16.80 -8.66 -5.07
CA ALA A 793 17.87 -8.07 -4.29
C ALA A 793 18.68 -9.13 -3.50
N GLN A 794 18.02 -10.10 -2.91
CA GLN A 794 18.67 -11.23 -2.23
C GLN A 794 19.39 -12.15 -3.24
N GLU A 795 18.79 -12.37 -4.41
CA GLU A 795 19.40 -13.15 -5.50
C GLU A 795 20.72 -12.50 -5.96
N ALA A 796 20.76 -11.18 -6.15
CA ALA A 796 21.96 -10.43 -6.51
C ALA A 796 23.10 -10.63 -5.48
N VAL A 797 22.78 -10.64 -4.18
CA VAL A 797 23.76 -10.95 -3.13
C VAL A 797 24.24 -12.39 -3.23
N GLY A 798 23.32 -13.34 -3.42
CA GLY A 798 23.67 -14.78 -3.59
C GLY A 798 24.62 -15.04 -4.78
N GLU A 799 24.37 -14.37 -5.89
CA GLU A 799 25.20 -14.51 -7.12
C GLU A 799 26.54 -13.78 -7.03
N SER A 800 26.67 -12.78 -6.17
CA SER A 800 27.89 -11.98 -6.02
C SER A 800 29.08 -12.76 -5.45
N GLY A 801 28.86 -13.94 -4.89
CA GLY A 801 29.90 -14.72 -4.18
C GLY A 801 30.36 -14.08 -2.85
N ARG A 802 29.56 -13.14 -2.30
CA ARG A 802 29.84 -12.40 -1.05
C ARG A 802 28.89 -12.83 0.09
N PRO A 803 29.04 -14.05 0.66
CA PRO A 803 28.18 -14.53 1.75
C PRO A 803 28.39 -13.77 3.08
N ASP A 804 29.43 -12.94 3.14
CA ASP A 804 29.77 -12.08 4.28
C ASP A 804 28.88 -10.84 4.39
N ILE A 805 28.12 -10.50 3.35
CA ILE A 805 27.26 -9.32 3.33
C ILE A 805 25.84 -9.69 3.74
N GLY A 806 25.34 -9.00 4.78
CA GLY A 806 23.95 -9.03 5.17
C GLY A 806 23.17 -7.91 4.47
N LEU A 807 22.23 -8.28 3.58
CA LEU A 807 21.34 -7.30 2.95
C LEU A 807 20.03 -7.21 3.72
N VAL A 808 19.62 -5.99 4.07
CA VAL A 808 18.29 -5.66 4.59
C VAL A 808 17.61 -4.75 3.60
N THR A 809 16.37 -5.07 3.22
CA THR A 809 15.58 -4.28 2.28
C THR A 809 14.41 -3.64 2.99
N GLY A 810 14.23 -2.35 2.83
CA GLY A 810 13.11 -1.60 3.40
C GLY A 810 12.43 -0.69 2.37
N GLY A 811 11.21 -0.28 2.67
CA GLY A 811 10.48 0.69 1.85
C GLY A 811 9.39 1.41 2.65
N THR A 812 8.93 2.54 2.13
CA THR A 812 7.84 3.30 2.77
C THR A 812 6.51 2.54 2.76
N THR A 813 6.28 1.68 1.77
CA THR A 813 5.07 0.85 1.66
C THR A 813 5.34 -0.37 0.79
N LEU A 814 4.43 -1.34 0.81
CA LEU A 814 4.37 -2.43 -0.16
C LEU A 814 3.55 -1.96 -1.37
N LEU A 815 4.02 -2.28 -2.57
CA LEU A 815 3.38 -1.92 -3.82
C LEU A 815 2.98 -3.18 -4.60
N THR A 816 1.73 -3.22 -5.02
CA THR A 816 1.26 -4.14 -6.06
C THR A 816 0.96 -3.36 -7.35
N PRO A 817 0.76 -4.02 -8.49
CA PRO A 817 0.33 -3.34 -9.71
C PRO A 817 -0.96 -2.54 -9.53
N GLU A 818 -1.92 -3.04 -8.74
CA GLU A 818 -3.15 -2.31 -8.41
C GLU A 818 -2.86 -1.06 -7.57
N ASP A 819 -1.96 -1.16 -6.58
CA ASP A 819 -1.54 0.00 -5.80
C ASP A 819 -0.86 1.06 -6.66
N MET A 820 -0.08 0.61 -7.64
CA MET A 820 0.54 1.52 -8.62
C MET A 820 -0.49 2.17 -9.53
N PHE A 821 -1.52 1.42 -9.94
CA PHE A 821 -2.64 1.99 -10.70
C PHE A 821 -3.33 3.10 -9.89
N GLU A 822 -3.72 2.82 -8.64
CA GLU A 822 -4.36 3.81 -7.77
C GLU A 822 -3.44 5.01 -7.50
N LEU A 823 -2.16 4.77 -7.32
CA LEU A 823 -1.18 5.80 -7.04
C LEU A 823 -0.94 6.73 -8.25
N LEU A 824 -0.88 6.18 -9.46
CA LEU A 824 -0.59 6.93 -10.69
C LEU A 824 -1.85 7.51 -11.35
N LEU A 825 -2.96 6.77 -11.34
CA LEU A 825 -4.18 7.12 -12.06
C LEU A 825 -5.36 7.48 -11.16
N GLY A 826 -5.32 7.04 -9.89
CA GLY A 826 -6.37 7.30 -8.92
C GLY A 826 -6.39 8.71 -8.33
N GLN A 827 -5.30 9.48 -8.38
CA GLN A 827 -5.16 10.81 -7.76
C GLN A 827 -5.20 11.97 -8.78
N PHE A 828 -5.69 11.74 -9.97
CA PHE A 828 -5.73 12.74 -11.05
C PHE A 828 -6.76 13.87 -10.84
N SER A 829 -7.56 13.82 -9.78
CA SER A 829 -8.66 14.76 -9.53
C SER A 829 -8.24 16.16 -9.05
N HIS A 830 -6.95 16.51 -9.10
CA HIS A 830 -6.43 17.80 -8.63
C HIS A 830 -5.71 18.60 -9.72
N PHE A 831 -6.03 18.38 -10.99
CA PHE A 831 -5.61 19.29 -12.07
C PHE A 831 -6.76 20.15 -12.54
#